data_b37423151c0b07bb7739845a4293f216
#
_entry.id   b37423151c0b07bb7739845a4293f216
#
_cell.length_a   1.000
_cell.length_b   1.000
_cell.length_c   1.000
_cell.angle_alpha   90.00
_cell.angle_beta   90.00
_cell.angle_gamma   90.00
#
_symmetry.space_group_name_H-M   'P 1'
#
loop_
_entity.id
_entity.type
_entity.pdbx_description
1 polymer ?
#
loop_
_entity_poly.entity_id
_entity_poly.type
_entity_poly.pdbx_seq_one_letter_code
_entity_poly.pdbx_strand_id
1 'polypeptide(L)'
;MGCTGYVQTNLKYGNGTYVGQVKDGRIEGRGVFYWKNGDKYEGEWKNDKFDGNGIFYYANGDKFVGPYKNNLREGYGIYYFKNGNRYEGDWKNDQRDGKGVFLFHDGEKYEGEFKNMKFHGQGTFLYKNGNKYVGDWINGLRDGQGLMTLINGEKYEGGYKKDKREGYGVYTFVNGNKYEGNWKNDARNGEGVFHFHNGEKYEGDFKDMNFDGKGTYYYKNGNKYTGDWVNGKHEGKGVFFYNDGEKYEGDFKNDLRDGKGIYFFNDGNKYDGDWVKDIREGKGIFYFKNGDRYEGQLKNMKFEGRGILYYENGNKYDGFWKNGIREGSAIYYYLNGERFEGKYVNDCKEGKGIYYFTDGSRYEGVWINDIVVGQGVFYLYDDERYEGQHKNFKFDGKGIYYYKNEDIYEGEWKNGLREGKGVMTYTTLEEKYEGDWLGGIREGKGIYYFKNGPIYEGEWKNDIREGQGTYTFTNGNKYEGEFKNNKFDGKGIFHYKVGNKYEGDFKLGIKEGKGIFYYSNGERYEGEFKNDARQGFGIYYFRQGDRFEGYWIKNVSEGKGEYIYKNGEKYVGEINVKNFKFDGEGTLYYKNDNKYEGQWKNGKREGKGTFFYNNGDKEFGEYKNDIKIGRHVVTDINGTETYRVYEIKTEN
;
A
#
# COMPACT_ATOMS: atom_id res chain seq x y z
N MET A 1 6.48 -93.40 -76.82
CA MET A 1 6.16 -92.59 -75.67
C MET A 1 7.31 -92.71 -74.70
N GLY A 2 8.19 -91.69 -74.69
CA GLY A 2 9.38 -91.74 -73.84
C GLY A 2 8.99 -91.46 -72.39
N CYS A 3 9.25 -92.42 -71.52
CA CYS A 3 9.14 -92.20 -70.07
C CYS A 3 10.19 -91.21 -69.68
N THR A 4 9.76 -89.97 -69.44
CA THR A 4 10.63 -88.90 -68.82
C THR A 4 10.80 -89.20 -67.35
N GLY A 5 11.53 -90.25 -67.02
CA GLY A 5 11.76 -90.68 -65.65
C GLY A 5 13.08 -90.08 -65.11
N TYR A 6 13.09 -89.68 -63.85
CA TYR A 6 14.31 -89.27 -63.16
C TYR A 6 15.23 -90.52 -63.07
N VAL A 7 16.54 -90.38 -63.43
CA VAL A 7 17.55 -91.40 -63.26
C VAL A 7 18.43 -91.11 -62.11
N GLN A 8 18.64 -92.00 -61.15
CA GLN A 8 19.57 -91.85 -60.04
C GLN A 8 21.00 -92.02 -60.57
N THR A 9 21.90 -91.10 -60.35
CA THR A 9 23.27 -91.20 -60.90
C THR A 9 24.31 -90.54 -59.91
N ASN A 10 25.58 -90.85 -60.20
CA ASN A 10 26.71 -90.29 -59.48
C ASN A 10 27.60 -89.56 -60.54
N LEU A 11 27.61 -88.21 -60.58
CA LEU A 11 28.33 -87.46 -61.57
C LEU A 11 29.53 -86.78 -60.91
N LYS A 12 30.71 -86.90 -61.55
CA LYS A 12 31.92 -86.19 -61.13
C LYS A 12 32.13 -84.90 -61.95
N TYR A 13 32.29 -83.79 -61.28
CA TYR A 13 32.60 -82.49 -61.87
C TYR A 13 34.00 -82.08 -61.47
N GLY A 14 34.57 -81.16 -62.16
CA GLY A 14 35.90 -80.59 -61.82
C GLY A 14 36.07 -80.04 -60.42
N ASN A 15 34.96 -79.55 -59.85
CA ASN A 15 34.86 -78.94 -58.52
C ASN A 15 34.14 -79.82 -57.49
N GLY A 16 33.61 -81.01 -57.85
CA GLY A 16 32.91 -81.83 -56.88
C GLY A 16 32.22 -83.07 -57.46
N THR A 17 31.37 -83.71 -56.65
CA THR A 17 30.62 -84.91 -57.01
C THR A 17 29.12 -84.74 -56.70
N TYR A 18 28.30 -85.08 -57.66
CA TYR A 18 26.82 -85.09 -57.49
C TYR A 18 26.34 -86.49 -57.36
N VAL A 19 25.44 -86.74 -56.41
CA VAL A 19 24.73 -87.96 -56.25
C VAL A 19 23.22 -87.70 -56.17
N GLY A 20 22.47 -88.16 -57.20
CA GLY A 20 21.06 -87.84 -57.19
C GLY A 20 20.35 -88.02 -58.52
N GLN A 21 19.20 -87.43 -58.64
CA GLN A 21 18.29 -87.52 -59.82
C GLN A 21 18.78 -86.57 -60.93
N VAL A 22 18.75 -87.04 -62.15
CA VAL A 22 18.95 -86.34 -63.39
C VAL A 22 17.83 -86.59 -64.37
N LYS A 23 17.53 -85.58 -65.17
CA LYS A 23 16.55 -85.66 -66.26
C LYS A 23 17.05 -84.96 -67.49
N ASP A 24 16.98 -85.55 -68.67
CA ASP A 24 17.41 -84.96 -69.94
C ASP A 24 18.86 -84.39 -69.90
N GLY A 25 19.76 -85.08 -69.17
CA GLY A 25 21.19 -84.70 -69.05
C GLY A 25 21.49 -83.62 -68.07
N ARG A 26 20.51 -83.11 -67.34
CA ARG A 26 20.67 -82.05 -66.32
C ARG A 26 20.37 -82.57 -64.94
N ILE A 27 20.95 -82.00 -63.93
CA ILE A 27 20.61 -82.23 -62.55
C ILE A 27 19.14 -81.74 -62.35
N GLU A 28 18.27 -82.63 -61.94
CA GLU A 28 16.86 -82.40 -61.81
C GLU A 28 16.27 -83.32 -60.73
N GLY A 29 15.36 -82.78 -59.85
CA GLY A 29 14.81 -83.58 -58.75
C GLY A 29 15.66 -83.57 -57.48
N ARG A 30 15.73 -84.59 -56.68
CA ARG A 30 16.47 -84.61 -55.43
C ARG A 30 17.87 -85.22 -55.60
N GLY A 31 18.89 -84.56 -54.97
CA GLY A 31 20.25 -85.00 -54.99
C GLY A 31 21.18 -84.30 -54.04
N VAL A 32 22.40 -84.85 -53.92
CA VAL A 32 23.45 -84.29 -53.05
C VAL A 32 24.66 -83.93 -53.90
N PHE A 33 25.16 -82.71 -53.75
CA PHE A 33 26.42 -82.27 -54.34
C PHE A 33 27.49 -82.07 -53.26
N TYR A 34 28.65 -82.70 -53.42
CA TYR A 34 29.80 -82.56 -52.57
C TYR A 34 30.85 -81.78 -53.32
N TRP A 35 31.22 -80.57 -52.83
CA TRP A 35 32.33 -79.78 -53.42
C TRP A 35 33.68 -80.22 -52.86
N LYS A 36 34.72 -80.09 -53.61
CA LYS A 36 36.11 -80.33 -53.18
C LYS A 36 36.58 -79.37 -52.03
N ASN A 37 36.01 -78.23 -51.91
CA ASN A 37 36.29 -77.27 -50.81
C ASN A 37 35.67 -77.70 -49.48
N GLY A 38 34.87 -78.82 -49.47
CA GLY A 38 34.17 -79.27 -48.28
C GLY A 38 32.73 -78.85 -48.16
N ASP A 39 32.23 -78.02 -49.05
CA ASP A 39 30.81 -77.70 -49.07
C ASP A 39 29.96 -78.94 -49.49
N LYS A 40 28.70 -78.98 -49.02
CA LYS A 40 27.74 -80.00 -49.42
C LYS A 40 26.37 -79.35 -49.58
N TYR A 41 25.67 -79.63 -50.67
CA TYR A 41 24.23 -79.36 -50.82
C TYR A 41 23.46 -80.65 -50.93
N GLU A 42 22.40 -80.70 -50.22
CA GLU A 42 21.46 -81.84 -50.23
C GLU A 42 20.03 -81.31 -50.39
N GLY A 43 19.40 -81.52 -51.55
CA GLY A 43 18.08 -80.94 -51.81
C GLY A 43 17.55 -81.15 -53.20
N GLU A 44 16.64 -80.25 -53.53
CA GLU A 44 15.94 -80.24 -54.82
C GLU A 44 16.71 -79.37 -55.83
N TRP A 45 16.70 -79.84 -57.06
CA TRP A 45 17.40 -79.33 -58.18
C TRP A 45 16.50 -79.16 -59.40
N LYS A 46 16.67 -78.12 -60.15
CA LYS A 46 16.00 -77.86 -61.42
C LYS A 46 16.94 -77.17 -62.40
N ASN A 47 17.08 -77.81 -63.57
CA ASN A 47 18.01 -77.29 -64.62
C ASN A 47 19.39 -76.97 -64.12
N ASP A 48 20.09 -77.86 -63.41
CA ASP A 48 21.43 -77.73 -62.83
C ASP A 48 21.57 -76.68 -61.75
N LYS A 49 20.45 -76.24 -61.19
CA LYS A 49 20.41 -75.22 -60.13
C LYS A 49 19.68 -75.74 -58.91
N PHE A 50 20.06 -75.27 -57.76
CA PHE A 50 19.24 -75.45 -56.55
C PHE A 50 17.88 -74.78 -56.77
N ASP A 51 16.85 -75.53 -56.69
CA ASP A 51 15.47 -75.01 -56.87
C ASP A 51 14.48 -75.93 -56.15
N GLY A 52 13.88 -75.41 -55.12
CA GLY A 52 13.11 -76.14 -54.11
C GLY A 52 13.81 -76.30 -52.78
N ASN A 53 13.38 -77.16 -51.89
CA ASN A 53 13.93 -77.33 -50.55
C ASN A 53 15.28 -78.03 -50.55
N GLY A 54 16.20 -77.51 -49.74
CA GLY A 54 17.50 -78.14 -49.61
C GLY A 54 18.23 -77.76 -48.35
N ILE A 55 19.32 -78.50 -48.10
CA ILE A 55 20.25 -78.20 -46.99
C ILE A 55 21.64 -77.99 -47.61
N PHE A 56 22.20 -76.79 -47.34
CA PHE A 56 23.57 -76.46 -47.69
C PHE A 56 24.47 -76.51 -46.46
N TYR A 57 25.47 -77.31 -46.48
CA TYR A 57 26.49 -77.42 -45.47
C TYR A 57 27.72 -76.72 -46.04
N TYR A 58 28.13 -75.60 -45.43
CA TYR A 58 29.32 -74.85 -45.81
C TYR A 58 30.59 -75.47 -45.21
N ALA A 59 31.68 -75.49 -45.91
CA ALA A 59 32.95 -75.97 -45.42
C ALA A 59 33.48 -75.23 -44.16
N ASN A 60 33.04 -74.00 -43.95
CA ASN A 60 33.37 -73.20 -42.76
C ASN A 60 32.57 -73.71 -41.51
N GLY A 61 31.65 -74.64 -41.67
CA GLY A 61 30.78 -75.23 -40.63
C GLY A 61 29.43 -74.56 -40.49
N ASP A 62 29.08 -73.60 -41.32
CA ASP A 62 27.73 -73.08 -41.42
C ASP A 62 26.75 -74.07 -42.09
N LYS A 63 25.49 -73.87 -41.89
CA LYS A 63 24.47 -74.72 -42.54
C LYS A 63 23.22 -73.88 -42.85
N PHE A 64 22.72 -73.99 -44.06
CA PHE A 64 21.40 -73.46 -44.40
C PHE A 64 20.38 -74.61 -44.68
N VAL A 65 19.21 -74.42 -44.16
CA VAL A 65 18.08 -75.36 -44.40
C VAL A 65 16.90 -74.51 -44.90
N GLY A 66 16.48 -74.77 -46.12
CA GLY A 66 15.38 -73.99 -46.68
C GLY A 66 15.25 -74.08 -48.21
N PRO A 67 14.34 -73.35 -48.79
CA PRO A 67 14.12 -73.29 -50.21
C PRO A 67 15.18 -72.46 -50.94
N TYR A 68 15.45 -72.94 -52.16
CA TYR A 68 16.27 -72.27 -53.14
C TYR A 68 15.51 -71.99 -54.40
N LYS A 69 15.87 -70.94 -55.11
CA LYS A 69 15.37 -70.64 -56.47
C LYS A 69 16.53 -70.21 -57.32
N ASN A 70 16.78 -70.89 -58.44
CA ASN A 70 17.89 -70.57 -59.30
C ASN A 70 19.27 -70.39 -58.60
N ASN A 71 19.62 -71.31 -57.68
CA ASN A 71 20.83 -71.30 -56.83
C ASN A 71 20.83 -70.29 -55.72
N LEU A 72 19.81 -69.45 -55.56
CA LEU A 72 19.73 -68.40 -54.53
C LEU A 72 18.78 -68.86 -53.42
N ARG A 73 19.07 -68.64 -52.18
CA ARG A 73 18.13 -68.84 -51.07
C ARG A 73 16.93 -67.90 -51.25
N GLU A 74 15.76 -68.54 -51.24
CA GLU A 74 14.52 -67.84 -51.53
C GLU A 74 13.38 -68.41 -50.65
N GLY A 75 12.54 -67.60 -50.03
CA GLY A 75 11.49 -68.07 -49.13
C GLY A 75 11.95 -68.31 -47.69
N TYR A 76 11.19 -69.02 -46.88
CA TYR A 76 11.48 -69.28 -45.49
C TYR A 76 12.54 -70.38 -45.30
N GLY A 77 13.67 -70.02 -44.60
CA GLY A 77 14.78 -70.95 -44.36
C GLY A 77 15.53 -70.64 -43.06
N ILE A 78 16.31 -71.66 -42.60
CA ILE A 78 17.07 -71.54 -41.36
C ILE A 78 18.57 -71.64 -41.71
N TYR A 79 19.32 -70.64 -41.25
CA TYR A 79 20.78 -70.58 -41.35
C TYR A 79 21.43 -70.77 -40.00
N TYR A 80 22.22 -71.75 -39.82
CA TYR A 80 23.01 -72.08 -38.66
C TYR A 80 24.44 -71.59 -38.93
N PHE A 81 24.93 -70.71 -38.17
CA PHE A 81 26.32 -70.24 -38.23
C PHE A 81 27.22 -71.13 -37.38
N LYS A 82 28.42 -71.35 -37.77
CA LYS A 82 29.44 -72.14 -37.02
C LYS A 82 29.68 -71.61 -35.62
N ASN A 83 29.58 -70.26 -35.43
CA ASN A 83 29.75 -69.56 -34.12
C ASN A 83 28.53 -69.74 -33.18
N GLY A 84 27.55 -70.57 -33.55
CA GLY A 84 26.36 -70.86 -32.78
C GLY A 84 25.18 -69.92 -33.01
N ASN A 85 25.34 -68.88 -33.80
CA ASN A 85 24.24 -68.00 -34.20
C ASN A 85 23.25 -68.81 -35.07
N ARG A 86 22.01 -68.33 -35.11
CA ARG A 86 20.96 -68.95 -35.97
C ARG A 86 20.06 -67.84 -36.51
N TYR A 87 19.80 -67.92 -37.83
CA TYR A 87 18.74 -67.14 -38.46
C TYR A 87 17.64 -68.06 -38.95
N GLU A 88 16.43 -67.70 -38.70
CA GLU A 88 15.25 -68.41 -39.15
C GLU A 88 14.26 -67.40 -39.70
N GLY A 89 13.95 -67.41 -40.99
CA GLY A 89 13.10 -66.42 -41.62
C GLY A 89 13.21 -66.37 -43.14
N ASP A 90 12.73 -65.28 -43.69
CA ASP A 90 12.62 -65.06 -45.13
C ASP A 90 13.95 -64.75 -45.76
N TRP A 91 14.18 -65.36 -46.92
CA TRP A 91 15.31 -65.16 -47.82
C TRP A 91 14.81 -64.73 -49.16
N LYS A 92 15.51 -63.78 -49.76
CA LYS A 92 15.28 -63.28 -51.13
C LYS A 92 16.59 -63.00 -51.80
N ASN A 93 16.81 -63.63 -52.95
CA ASN A 93 18.06 -63.51 -53.73
C ASN A 93 19.31 -63.66 -52.83
N ASP A 94 19.44 -64.74 -52.05
CA ASP A 94 20.50 -65.04 -51.10
C ASP A 94 20.66 -64.07 -49.91
N GLN A 95 19.75 -63.11 -49.76
CA GLN A 95 19.78 -62.14 -48.67
C GLN A 95 18.66 -62.41 -47.69
N ARG A 96 18.90 -62.18 -46.41
CA ARG A 96 17.85 -62.08 -45.41
C ARG A 96 16.98 -60.88 -45.75
N ASP A 97 15.78 -61.09 -46.23
CA ASP A 97 14.89 -60.03 -46.69
C ASP A 97 13.46 -60.48 -46.46
N GLY A 98 12.74 -59.82 -45.58
CA GLY A 98 11.43 -60.22 -45.05
C GLY A 98 11.45 -60.43 -43.55
N LYS A 99 10.54 -61.23 -43.01
CA LYS A 99 10.42 -61.54 -41.57
C LYS A 99 11.35 -62.67 -41.15
N GLY A 100 11.92 -62.54 -39.94
CA GLY A 100 12.76 -63.60 -39.42
C GLY A 100 13.18 -63.38 -37.96
N VAL A 101 13.80 -64.44 -37.45
CA VAL A 101 14.37 -64.46 -36.08
C VAL A 101 15.87 -64.71 -36.21
N PHE A 102 16.69 -63.88 -35.61
CA PHE A 102 18.11 -64.09 -35.47
C PHE A 102 18.44 -64.37 -33.99
N LEU A 103 18.93 -65.55 -33.73
CA LEU A 103 19.37 -65.98 -32.43
C LEU A 103 20.89 -65.91 -32.39
N PHE A 104 21.45 -65.13 -31.51
CA PHE A 104 22.86 -65.05 -31.25
C PHE A 104 23.30 -66.18 -30.31
N HIS A 105 24.54 -66.64 -30.43
CA HIS A 105 25.06 -67.74 -29.61
C HIS A 105 25.19 -67.39 -28.13
N ASP A 106 25.22 -66.08 -27.80
CA ASP A 106 25.31 -65.55 -26.43
C ASP A 106 23.95 -65.37 -25.76
N GLY A 107 22.89 -65.74 -26.47
CA GLY A 107 21.48 -65.69 -25.99
C GLY A 107 20.71 -64.43 -26.40
N GLU A 108 21.31 -63.49 -27.10
CA GLU A 108 20.56 -62.38 -27.69
C GLU A 108 19.62 -62.88 -28.80
N LYS A 109 18.54 -62.16 -29.02
CA LYS A 109 17.53 -62.50 -30.04
C LYS A 109 17.04 -61.23 -30.74
N TYR A 110 17.05 -61.28 -32.08
CA TYR A 110 16.27 -60.34 -32.88
C TYR A 110 15.12 -61.07 -33.54
N GLU A 111 13.95 -60.48 -33.52
CA GLU A 111 12.76 -60.97 -34.20
C GLU A 111 12.07 -59.81 -34.90
N GLY A 112 12.03 -59.84 -36.24
CA GLY A 112 11.52 -58.68 -36.99
C GLY A 112 11.81 -58.81 -38.47
N GLU A 113 11.79 -57.65 -39.11
CA GLU A 113 12.05 -57.54 -40.53
C GLU A 113 13.56 -57.46 -40.84
N PHE A 114 13.94 -57.97 -41.95
CA PHE A 114 15.27 -57.93 -42.52
C PHE A 114 15.22 -57.34 -43.92
N LYS A 115 16.28 -56.62 -44.28
CA LYS A 115 16.49 -56.11 -45.62
C LYS A 115 17.99 -56.10 -45.91
N ASN A 116 18.38 -56.68 -47.06
CA ASN A 116 19.77 -56.77 -47.47
C ASN A 116 20.69 -57.24 -46.33
N MET A 117 20.33 -58.37 -45.69
CA MET A 117 21.09 -59.01 -44.59
C MET A 117 21.04 -58.28 -43.26
N LYS A 118 20.47 -57.11 -43.13
CA LYS A 118 20.44 -56.26 -41.94
C LYS A 118 19.04 -56.19 -41.32
N PHE A 119 19.00 -55.95 -39.99
CA PHE A 119 17.73 -55.62 -39.32
C PHE A 119 17.11 -54.39 -39.98
N HIS A 120 15.84 -54.43 -40.25
CA HIS A 120 15.10 -53.39 -40.95
C HIS A 120 13.64 -53.41 -40.53
N GLY A 121 12.86 -52.36 -40.82
CA GLY A 121 11.45 -52.28 -40.49
C GLY A 121 11.18 -52.49 -39.01
N GLN A 122 10.07 -53.13 -38.67
CA GLN A 122 9.68 -53.42 -37.28
C GLN A 122 10.40 -54.69 -36.77
N GLY A 123 10.96 -54.53 -35.54
CA GLY A 123 11.61 -55.66 -34.90
C GLY A 123 11.76 -55.58 -33.40
N THR A 124 11.89 -56.73 -32.78
CA THR A 124 12.15 -56.89 -31.35
C THR A 124 13.55 -57.43 -31.15
N PHE A 125 14.37 -56.72 -30.36
CA PHE A 125 15.70 -57.22 -29.96
C PHE A 125 15.68 -57.49 -28.44
N LEU A 126 15.98 -58.71 -28.09
CA LEU A 126 16.16 -59.14 -26.70
C LEU A 126 17.69 -59.28 -26.48
N TYR A 127 18.19 -58.41 -25.61
CA TYR A 127 19.61 -58.39 -25.25
C TYR A 127 19.94 -59.48 -24.21
N LYS A 128 21.16 -59.92 -24.17
CA LYS A 128 21.68 -60.91 -23.21
C LYS A 128 21.47 -60.52 -21.75
N ASN A 129 21.56 -59.22 -21.45
CA ASN A 129 21.35 -58.68 -20.12
C ASN A 129 19.82 -58.58 -19.73
N GLY A 130 18.94 -59.05 -20.58
CA GLY A 130 17.49 -59.00 -20.36
C GLY A 130 16.79 -57.72 -20.81
N ASN A 131 17.52 -56.78 -21.34
CA ASN A 131 16.91 -55.59 -21.95
C ASN A 131 16.15 -55.99 -23.22
N LYS A 132 15.12 -55.23 -23.56
CA LYS A 132 14.30 -55.46 -24.75
C LYS A 132 14.05 -54.18 -25.51
N TYR A 133 14.32 -54.21 -26.81
CA TYR A 133 13.93 -53.13 -27.72
C TYR A 133 12.84 -53.66 -28.68
N VAL A 134 11.81 -52.85 -28.87
CA VAL A 134 10.75 -53.09 -29.85
C VAL A 134 10.56 -51.81 -30.64
N GLY A 135 10.75 -51.84 -31.94
CA GLY A 135 10.61 -50.66 -32.78
C GLY A 135 11.26 -50.74 -34.15
N ASP A 136 11.51 -49.60 -34.72
CA ASP A 136 12.02 -49.42 -36.07
C ASP A 136 13.52 -49.68 -36.17
N TRP A 137 13.92 -50.31 -37.26
CA TRP A 137 15.29 -50.63 -37.61
C TRP A 137 15.59 -50.18 -39.04
N ILE A 138 16.70 -49.52 -39.26
CA ILE A 138 17.21 -49.20 -40.58
C ILE A 138 18.69 -49.61 -40.69
N ASN A 139 18.98 -50.48 -41.66
CA ASN A 139 20.33 -51.00 -41.93
C ASN A 139 21.07 -51.56 -40.70
N GLY A 140 20.34 -52.20 -39.79
CA GLY A 140 20.89 -52.88 -38.61
C GLY A 140 21.00 -51.97 -37.38
N LEU A 141 20.58 -50.73 -37.47
CA LEU A 141 20.57 -49.78 -36.39
C LEU A 141 19.13 -49.41 -35.99
N ARG A 142 18.88 -49.12 -34.73
CA ARG A 142 17.59 -48.56 -34.28
C ARG A 142 17.45 -47.15 -34.89
N ASP A 143 16.47 -46.98 -35.71
CA ASP A 143 16.22 -45.73 -36.45
C ASP A 143 14.73 -45.61 -36.77
N GLY A 144 14.03 -44.63 -36.18
CA GLY A 144 12.58 -44.50 -36.17
C GLY A 144 12.01 -44.53 -34.75
N GLN A 145 10.81 -45.06 -34.57
CA GLN A 145 10.15 -45.16 -33.25
C GLN A 145 10.46 -46.52 -32.57
N GLY A 146 10.62 -46.48 -31.26
CA GLY A 146 10.88 -47.70 -30.53
C GLY A 146 10.72 -47.62 -29.01
N LEU A 147 10.47 -48.77 -28.42
CA LEU A 147 10.38 -48.98 -26.97
C LEU A 147 11.58 -49.80 -26.50
N MET A 148 12.46 -49.20 -25.72
CA MET A 148 13.49 -49.89 -24.95
C MET A 148 12.98 -50.16 -23.55
N THR A 149 13.00 -51.41 -23.13
CA THR A 149 12.72 -51.81 -21.75
C THR A 149 13.98 -52.42 -21.17
N LEU A 150 14.48 -51.84 -20.09
CA LEU A 150 15.62 -52.33 -19.37
C LEU A 150 15.20 -53.38 -18.32
N ILE A 151 16.09 -54.30 -17.98
CA ILE A 151 15.80 -55.34 -16.99
C ILE A 151 15.49 -54.82 -15.59
N ASN A 152 16.00 -53.62 -15.25
CA ASN A 152 15.71 -52.95 -13.99
C ASN A 152 14.32 -52.29 -13.96
N GLY A 153 13.55 -52.39 -15.05
CA GLY A 153 12.21 -51.81 -15.18
C GLY A 153 12.16 -50.42 -15.84
N GLU A 154 13.29 -49.79 -16.11
CA GLU A 154 13.31 -48.54 -16.85
C GLU A 154 12.85 -48.72 -18.29
N LYS A 155 12.24 -47.69 -18.84
CA LYS A 155 11.70 -47.72 -20.21
C LYS A 155 12.02 -46.40 -20.94
N TYR A 156 12.34 -46.55 -22.21
CA TYR A 156 12.34 -45.42 -23.14
C TYR A 156 11.42 -45.77 -24.31
N GLU A 157 10.51 -44.88 -24.58
CA GLU A 157 9.58 -44.97 -25.72
C GLU A 157 9.71 -43.68 -26.54
N GLY A 158 10.14 -43.78 -27.78
CA GLY A 158 10.36 -42.59 -28.59
C GLY A 158 11.27 -42.82 -29.78
N GLY A 159 11.74 -41.69 -30.33
CA GLY A 159 12.56 -41.68 -31.51
C GLY A 159 14.00 -42.19 -31.30
N TYR A 160 14.50 -42.90 -32.31
CA TYR A 160 15.88 -43.33 -32.45
C TYR A 160 16.44 -42.88 -33.78
N LYS A 161 17.72 -42.55 -33.80
CA LYS A 161 18.51 -42.34 -35.01
C LYS A 161 19.89 -42.92 -34.88
N LYS A 162 20.20 -43.88 -35.73
CA LYS A 162 21.49 -44.58 -35.71
C LYS A 162 21.86 -45.06 -34.31
N ASP A 163 20.98 -45.82 -33.67
CA ASP A 163 21.09 -46.39 -32.32
C ASP A 163 21.02 -45.39 -31.16
N LYS A 164 20.95 -44.12 -31.39
CA LYS A 164 20.84 -43.10 -30.38
C LYS A 164 19.39 -42.61 -30.23
N ARG A 165 18.96 -42.29 -29.01
CA ARG A 165 17.71 -41.58 -28.78
C ARG A 165 17.75 -40.21 -29.44
N GLU A 166 16.76 -39.91 -30.23
CA GLU A 166 16.66 -38.71 -31.05
C GLU A 166 15.19 -38.33 -31.22
N GLY A 167 14.89 -37.04 -31.23
CA GLY A 167 13.51 -36.55 -31.35
C GLY A 167 12.72 -36.71 -30.07
N TYR A 168 11.39 -36.72 -30.15
CA TYR A 168 10.55 -36.85 -28.96
C TYR A 168 10.54 -38.29 -28.40
N GLY A 169 10.61 -38.36 -27.05
CA GLY A 169 10.53 -39.66 -26.38
C GLY A 169 10.27 -39.52 -24.88
N VAL A 170 9.76 -40.61 -24.32
CA VAL A 170 9.40 -40.72 -22.91
C VAL A 170 10.36 -41.71 -22.24
N TYR A 171 11.01 -41.29 -21.16
CA TYR A 171 11.86 -42.14 -20.34
C TYR A 171 11.25 -42.29 -18.93
N THR A 172 11.01 -43.52 -18.53
CA THR A 172 10.54 -43.86 -17.18
C THR A 172 11.67 -44.51 -16.41
N PHE A 173 12.09 -43.91 -15.33
CA PHE A 173 13.15 -44.40 -14.46
C PHE A 173 12.63 -45.42 -13.43
N VAL A 174 13.52 -46.27 -12.96
CA VAL A 174 13.19 -47.27 -11.93
C VAL A 174 12.64 -46.69 -10.63
N ASN A 175 13.13 -45.49 -10.29
CA ASN A 175 12.68 -44.78 -9.09
C ASN A 175 11.34 -44.03 -9.26
N GLY A 176 10.64 -44.23 -10.39
CA GLY A 176 9.38 -43.59 -10.68
C GLY A 176 9.44 -42.20 -11.28
N ASN A 177 10.65 -41.67 -11.48
CA ASN A 177 10.79 -40.42 -12.26
C ASN A 177 10.39 -40.65 -13.70
N LYS A 178 9.97 -39.62 -14.42
CA LYS A 178 9.61 -39.70 -15.83
C LYS A 178 10.10 -38.45 -16.56
N TYR A 179 10.70 -38.65 -17.73
CA TYR A 179 11.00 -37.59 -18.66
C TYR A 179 10.19 -37.72 -19.93
N GLU A 180 9.58 -36.68 -20.38
CA GLU A 180 8.85 -36.57 -21.63
C GLU A 180 9.36 -35.38 -22.41
N GLY A 181 9.97 -35.59 -23.55
CA GLY A 181 10.55 -34.46 -24.31
C GLY A 181 11.54 -34.86 -25.37
N ASN A 182 12.29 -33.87 -25.82
CA ASN A 182 13.22 -34.02 -26.91
C ASN A 182 14.54 -34.63 -26.49
N TRP A 183 15.05 -35.50 -27.34
CA TRP A 183 16.34 -36.19 -27.23
C TRP A 183 17.22 -35.88 -28.42
N LYS A 184 18.50 -35.74 -28.17
CA LYS A 184 19.52 -35.57 -29.20
C LYS A 184 20.79 -36.33 -28.80
N ASN A 185 21.19 -37.27 -29.66
CA ASN A 185 22.37 -38.12 -29.39
C ASN A 185 22.42 -38.74 -27.99
N ASP A 186 21.31 -39.36 -27.54
CA ASP A 186 21.10 -39.98 -26.23
C ASP A 186 20.99 -39.06 -25.04
N ALA A 187 21.10 -37.73 -25.23
CA ALA A 187 20.93 -36.73 -24.20
C ALA A 187 19.53 -36.08 -24.29
N ARG A 188 18.95 -35.73 -23.15
CA ARG A 188 17.80 -34.79 -23.09
C ARG A 188 18.25 -33.45 -23.62
N ASN A 189 17.59 -32.95 -24.65
CA ASN A 189 18.02 -31.73 -25.32
C ASN A 189 16.84 -31.05 -26.03
N GLY A 190 16.56 -29.79 -25.76
CA GLY A 190 15.36 -29.08 -26.21
C GLY A 190 14.22 -29.20 -25.20
N GLU A 191 13.01 -28.89 -25.61
CA GLU A 191 11.85 -28.84 -24.72
C GLU A 191 11.47 -30.22 -24.17
N GLY A 192 11.08 -30.26 -22.90
CA GLY A 192 10.59 -31.45 -22.24
C GLY A 192 10.05 -31.23 -20.85
N VAL A 193 9.48 -32.28 -20.29
CA VAL A 193 8.91 -32.34 -18.95
C VAL A 193 9.61 -33.44 -18.16
N PHE A 194 10.10 -33.10 -16.97
CA PHE A 194 10.65 -34.07 -16.04
C PHE A 194 9.74 -34.18 -14.81
N HIS A 195 9.14 -35.31 -14.60
CA HIS A 195 8.34 -35.64 -13.43
C HIS A 195 9.19 -36.39 -12.43
N PHE A 196 9.33 -35.87 -11.25
CA PHE A 196 9.98 -36.56 -10.14
C PHE A 196 8.97 -37.44 -9.40
N HIS A 197 9.41 -38.57 -8.88
CA HIS A 197 8.57 -39.49 -8.12
C HIS A 197 8.00 -38.90 -6.83
N ASN A 198 8.65 -37.82 -6.29
CA ASN A 198 8.21 -37.11 -5.10
C ASN A 198 7.08 -36.11 -5.38
N GLY A 199 6.62 -36.03 -6.65
CA GLY A 199 5.56 -35.11 -7.10
C GLY A 199 6.04 -33.78 -7.63
N GLU A 200 7.33 -33.50 -7.61
CA GLU A 200 7.91 -32.32 -8.25
C GLU A 200 7.92 -32.46 -9.77
N LYS A 201 8.03 -31.35 -10.48
CA LYS A 201 7.99 -31.33 -11.93
C LYS A 201 8.83 -30.18 -12.48
N TYR A 202 9.58 -30.46 -13.55
CA TYR A 202 10.20 -29.44 -14.37
C TYR A 202 9.61 -29.47 -15.78
N GLU A 203 9.27 -28.32 -16.31
CA GLU A 203 8.80 -28.11 -17.70
C GLU A 203 9.69 -27.03 -18.35
N GLY A 204 10.39 -27.35 -19.42
CA GLY A 204 11.26 -26.38 -20.08
C GLY A 204 12.34 -27.02 -20.92
N ASP A 205 13.36 -26.21 -21.17
CA ASP A 205 14.49 -26.59 -22.01
C ASP A 205 15.49 -27.46 -21.27
N PHE A 206 16.06 -28.40 -22.02
CA PHE A 206 17.13 -29.28 -21.60
C PHE A 206 18.33 -29.13 -22.52
N LYS A 207 19.52 -29.22 -21.97
CA LYS A 207 20.76 -29.33 -22.70
C LYS A 207 21.68 -30.30 -22.01
N ASP A 208 22.14 -31.28 -22.77
CA ASP A 208 23.08 -32.32 -22.29
C ASP A 208 22.66 -32.90 -20.92
N MET A 209 21.42 -33.35 -20.82
CA MET A 209 20.79 -33.95 -19.63
C MET A 209 20.40 -32.96 -18.51
N ASN A 210 20.82 -31.72 -18.52
CA ASN A 210 20.52 -30.72 -17.50
C ASN A 210 19.33 -29.84 -17.90
N PHE A 211 18.69 -29.23 -16.92
CA PHE A 211 17.79 -28.08 -17.15
C PHE A 211 18.66 -26.92 -17.64
N ASP A 212 18.34 -26.37 -18.80
CA ASP A 212 19.17 -25.32 -19.43
C ASP A 212 18.30 -24.58 -20.45
N GLY A 213 18.26 -23.25 -20.37
CA GLY A 213 17.34 -22.43 -21.16
C GLY A 213 16.15 -21.94 -20.33
N LYS A 214 14.97 -21.89 -20.91
CA LYS A 214 13.74 -21.47 -20.22
C LYS A 214 13.02 -22.66 -19.62
N GLY A 215 12.56 -22.52 -18.36
CA GLY A 215 11.82 -23.59 -17.74
C GLY A 215 11.06 -23.19 -16.46
N THR A 216 10.12 -24.04 -16.10
CA THR A 216 9.34 -23.94 -14.87
C THR A 216 9.54 -25.17 -14.01
N TYR A 217 9.92 -24.94 -12.75
CA TYR A 217 10.04 -26.02 -11.75
C TYR A 217 8.90 -25.88 -10.73
N TYR A 218 8.18 -26.95 -10.51
CA TYR A 218 7.12 -27.07 -9.52
C TYR A 218 7.64 -27.93 -8.36
N TYR A 219 7.81 -27.32 -7.22
CA TYR A 219 8.29 -27.97 -6.00
C TYR A 219 7.14 -28.69 -5.27
N LYS A 220 7.48 -29.75 -4.56
CA LYS A 220 6.52 -30.54 -3.77
C LYS A 220 5.81 -29.71 -2.69
N ASN A 221 6.48 -28.73 -2.14
CA ASN A 221 5.92 -27.82 -1.12
C ASN A 221 4.98 -26.75 -1.69
N GLY A 222 4.70 -26.79 -3.01
CA GLY A 222 3.84 -25.81 -3.69
C GLY A 222 4.56 -24.57 -4.23
N ASN A 223 5.86 -24.43 -3.97
CA ASN A 223 6.65 -23.37 -4.60
C ASN A 223 6.75 -23.59 -6.11
N LYS A 224 7.03 -22.54 -6.85
CA LYS A 224 7.25 -22.62 -8.30
C LYS A 224 8.31 -21.62 -8.73
N TYR A 225 9.25 -22.07 -9.54
CA TYR A 225 10.19 -21.20 -10.24
C TYR A 225 9.91 -21.22 -11.73
N THR A 226 9.88 -20.06 -12.37
CA THR A 226 9.80 -19.92 -13.83
C THR A 226 10.87 -18.94 -14.28
N GLY A 227 11.78 -19.36 -15.15
CA GLY A 227 12.86 -18.49 -15.56
C GLY A 227 13.97 -19.19 -16.34
N ASP A 228 15.14 -18.56 -16.32
CA ASP A 228 16.33 -19.07 -16.97
C ASP A 228 17.03 -20.13 -16.12
N TRP A 229 17.55 -21.12 -16.80
CA TRP A 229 18.30 -22.24 -16.22
C TRP A 229 19.63 -22.43 -16.93
N VAL A 230 20.66 -22.70 -16.19
CA VAL A 230 21.97 -23.10 -16.72
C VAL A 230 22.52 -24.25 -15.89
N ASN A 231 22.78 -25.38 -16.56
CA ASN A 231 23.31 -26.59 -15.92
C ASN A 231 22.53 -27.02 -14.67
N GLY A 232 21.21 -26.97 -14.72
CA GLY A 232 20.32 -27.40 -13.63
C GLY A 232 20.15 -26.40 -12.49
N LYS A 233 20.65 -25.18 -12.64
CA LYS A 233 20.53 -24.11 -11.67
C LYS A 233 19.72 -22.93 -12.20
N HIS A 234 19.03 -22.24 -11.30
CA HIS A 234 18.41 -20.96 -11.63
C HIS A 234 19.52 -19.95 -12.00
N GLU A 235 19.34 -19.31 -13.14
CA GLU A 235 20.29 -18.32 -13.67
C GLU A 235 19.52 -17.23 -14.42
N GLY A 236 20.10 -16.05 -14.61
CA GLY A 236 19.47 -15.00 -15.39
C GLY A 236 18.15 -14.50 -14.80
N LYS A 237 17.15 -14.32 -15.64
CA LYS A 237 15.83 -13.78 -15.21
C LYS A 237 14.85 -14.90 -14.83
N GLY A 238 14.19 -14.72 -13.70
CA GLY A 238 13.18 -15.67 -13.25
C GLY A 238 12.18 -15.11 -12.26
N VAL A 239 11.12 -15.88 -12.07
CA VAL A 239 10.09 -15.61 -11.07
C VAL A 239 9.98 -16.82 -10.16
N PHE A 240 10.14 -16.59 -8.87
CA PHE A 240 9.94 -17.60 -7.85
C PHE A 240 8.65 -17.31 -7.07
N PHE A 241 7.72 -18.21 -7.11
CA PHE A 241 6.47 -18.17 -6.34
C PHE A 241 6.62 -19.07 -5.13
N TYR A 242 6.42 -18.55 -3.97
CA TYR A 242 6.38 -19.29 -2.72
C TYR A 242 4.95 -19.77 -2.43
N ASN A 243 4.81 -20.88 -1.72
CA ASN A 243 3.51 -21.47 -1.38
C ASN A 243 2.70 -20.66 -0.36
N ASP A 244 3.35 -19.75 0.35
CA ASP A 244 2.73 -18.81 1.29
C ASP A 244 2.19 -17.54 0.62
N GLY A 245 2.31 -17.45 -0.72
CA GLY A 245 1.87 -16.32 -1.53
C GLY A 245 2.94 -15.27 -1.81
N GLU A 246 4.13 -15.40 -1.25
CA GLU A 246 5.25 -14.53 -1.59
C GLU A 246 5.74 -14.76 -3.02
N LYS A 247 6.40 -13.77 -3.59
CA LYS A 247 6.93 -13.85 -4.96
C LYS A 247 8.23 -13.07 -5.07
N TYR A 248 9.21 -13.66 -5.72
CA TYR A 248 10.38 -12.94 -6.21
C TYR A 248 10.39 -12.91 -7.74
N GLU A 249 10.72 -11.79 -8.32
CA GLU A 249 10.85 -11.58 -9.75
C GLU A 249 12.14 -10.80 -10.04
N GLY A 250 13.14 -11.43 -10.67
CA GLY A 250 14.42 -10.78 -10.84
C GLY A 250 15.54 -11.70 -11.31
N ASP A 251 16.76 -11.26 -11.03
CA ASP A 251 17.97 -11.94 -11.41
C ASP A 251 18.32 -13.08 -10.44
N PHE A 252 18.75 -14.19 -11.02
CA PHE A 252 19.28 -15.35 -10.32
C PHE A 252 20.69 -15.65 -10.78
N LYS A 253 21.50 -16.16 -9.87
CA LYS A 253 22.85 -16.68 -10.15
C LYS A 253 23.13 -17.86 -9.24
N ASN A 254 23.38 -19.03 -9.85
CA ASN A 254 23.64 -20.27 -9.13
C ASN A 254 22.57 -20.57 -8.05
N ASP A 255 21.30 -20.55 -8.40
CA ASP A 255 20.12 -20.78 -7.55
C ASP A 255 19.82 -19.68 -6.52
N LEU A 256 20.66 -18.66 -6.40
CA LEU A 256 20.49 -17.56 -5.47
C LEU A 256 19.96 -16.32 -6.19
N ARG A 257 19.14 -15.54 -5.52
CA ARG A 257 18.76 -14.19 -5.99
C ARG A 257 20.02 -13.32 -5.96
N ASP A 258 20.45 -12.85 -7.13
CA ASP A 258 21.69 -12.10 -7.26
C ASP A 258 21.58 -11.16 -8.48
N GLY A 259 21.61 -9.85 -8.27
CA GLY A 259 21.35 -8.82 -9.26
C GLY A 259 20.14 -7.96 -8.91
N LYS A 260 19.30 -7.62 -9.89
CA LYS A 260 18.09 -6.81 -9.69
C LYS A 260 16.86 -7.70 -9.52
N GLY A 261 16.00 -7.36 -8.56
CA GLY A 261 14.77 -8.11 -8.38
C GLY A 261 13.75 -7.48 -7.46
N ILE A 262 12.52 -7.88 -7.68
CA ILE A 262 11.36 -7.44 -6.92
C ILE A 262 10.88 -8.60 -6.05
N TYR A 263 10.73 -8.36 -4.77
CA TYR A 263 10.15 -9.30 -3.83
C TYR A 263 8.80 -8.79 -3.31
N PHE A 264 7.79 -9.59 -3.46
CA PHE A 264 6.44 -9.35 -2.94
C PHE A 264 6.23 -10.23 -1.72
N PHE A 265 6.06 -9.61 -0.58
CA PHE A 265 5.81 -10.31 0.68
C PHE A 265 4.33 -10.66 0.82
N ASN A 266 4.02 -11.71 1.55
CA ASN A 266 2.65 -12.15 1.83
C ASN A 266 1.88 -11.17 2.72
N ASP A 267 2.60 -10.37 3.51
CA ASP A 267 2.03 -9.31 4.35
C ASP A 267 1.64 -8.05 3.57
N GLY A 268 1.92 -8.01 2.25
CA GLY A 268 1.64 -6.89 1.34
C GLY A 268 2.78 -5.89 1.18
N ASN A 269 3.91 -6.10 1.83
CA ASN A 269 5.13 -5.34 1.56
C ASN A 269 5.73 -5.71 0.20
N LYS A 270 6.58 -4.84 -0.35
CA LYS A 270 7.33 -5.10 -1.59
C LYS A 270 8.73 -4.50 -1.48
N TYR A 271 9.71 -5.24 -1.95
CA TYR A 271 11.06 -4.74 -2.15
C TYR A 271 11.42 -4.77 -3.64
N ASP A 272 12.00 -3.70 -4.15
CA ASP A 272 12.48 -3.57 -5.53
C ASP A 272 13.92 -3.04 -5.49
N GLY A 273 14.89 -3.85 -5.83
CA GLY A 273 16.29 -3.43 -5.70
C GLY A 273 17.33 -4.51 -5.91
N ASP A 274 18.50 -4.23 -5.37
CA ASP A 274 19.68 -5.08 -5.51
C ASP A 274 19.66 -6.28 -4.55
N TRP A 275 20.10 -7.40 -5.06
CA TRP A 275 20.26 -8.65 -4.33
C TRP A 275 21.67 -9.19 -4.51
N VAL A 276 22.26 -9.69 -3.46
CA VAL A 276 23.55 -10.38 -3.46
C VAL A 276 23.40 -11.66 -2.68
N LYS A 277 23.43 -12.81 -3.37
CA LYS A 277 23.36 -14.14 -2.76
C LYS A 277 22.21 -14.26 -1.74
N ASP A 278 20.98 -14.03 -2.21
CA ASP A 278 19.73 -14.06 -1.42
C ASP A 278 19.58 -12.93 -0.39
N ILE A 279 20.53 -12.04 -0.27
CA ILE A 279 20.49 -10.92 0.67
C ILE A 279 20.14 -9.64 -0.09
N ARG A 280 19.20 -8.85 0.45
CA ARG A 280 18.93 -7.49 -0.04
C ARG A 280 20.14 -6.62 0.33
N GLU A 281 20.93 -6.25 -0.67
CA GLU A 281 22.18 -5.52 -0.50
C GLU A 281 22.39 -4.57 -1.68
N GLY A 282 22.75 -3.31 -1.43
CA GLY A 282 22.90 -2.31 -2.46
C GLY A 282 21.73 -1.33 -2.48
N LYS A 283 21.34 -0.83 -3.65
CA LYS A 283 20.25 0.13 -3.79
C LYS A 283 18.92 -0.56 -3.98
N GLY A 284 17.88 -0.04 -3.33
CA GLY A 284 16.54 -0.55 -3.50
C GLY A 284 15.44 0.36 -2.97
N ILE A 285 14.23 -0.02 -3.31
CA ILE A 285 13.01 0.63 -2.85
C ILE A 285 12.22 -0.41 -2.05
N PHE A 286 11.91 -0.09 -0.83
CA PHE A 286 11.03 -0.90 0.00
C PHE A 286 9.68 -0.20 0.13
N TYR A 287 8.63 -0.86 -0.32
CA TYR A 287 7.25 -0.41 -0.20
C TYR A 287 6.61 -1.17 0.96
N PHE A 288 6.19 -0.46 1.96
CA PHE A 288 5.49 -1.02 3.11
C PHE A 288 3.99 -1.12 2.83
N LYS A 289 3.34 -2.11 3.40
CA LYS A 289 1.88 -2.30 3.31
C LYS A 289 1.07 -1.11 3.81
N ASN A 290 1.60 -0.40 4.80
CA ASN A 290 0.96 0.80 5.35
C ASN A 290 1.07 2.03 4.43
N GLY A 291 1.68 1.90 3.24
CA GLY A 291 1.87 2.99 2.29
C GLY A 291 3.22 3.70 2.38
N ASP A 292 4.02 3.43 3.41
CA ASP A 292 5.38 3.97 3.50
C ASP A 292 6.27 3.43 2.37
N ARG A 293 7.29 4.19 2.00
CA ARG A 293 8.24 3.81 0.96
C ARG A 293 9.66 4.27 1.31
N TYR A 294 10.58 3.33 1.41
CA TYR A 294 12.00 3.62 1.56
C TYR A 294 12.72 3.53 0.21
N GLU A 295 13.55 4.50 -0.10
CA GLU A 295 14.47 4.51 -1.25
C GLU A 295 15.90 4.73 -0.75
N GLY A 296 16.78 3.78 -0.92
CA GLY A 296 18.13 3.93 -0.42
C GLY A 296 19.00 2.70 -0.51
N GLN A 297 20.05 2.71 0.27
CA GLN A 297 20.96 1.60 0.37
C GLN A 297 20.50 0.60 1.43
N LEU A 298 20.70 -0.67 1.14
CA LEU A 298 20.53 -1.77 2.07
C LEU A 298 21.84 -2.51 2.27
N LYS A 299 22.04 -3.01 3.45
CA LYS A 299 23.14 -3.92 3.80
C LYS A 299 22.62 -4.98 4.77
N ASN A 300 22.87 -6.24 4.46
CA ASN A 300 22.36 -7.37 5.26
C ASN A 300 20.86 -7.24 5.55
N MET A 301 20.03 -6.96 4.51
CA MET A 301 18.58 -6.80 4.57
C MET A 301 18.08 -5.59 5.40
N LYS A 302 18.98 -4.74 5.90
CA LYS A 302 18.64 -3.55 6.69
C LYS A 302 18.95 -2.28 5.91
N PHE A 303 18.24 -1.21 6.19
CA PHE A 303 18.56 0.10 5.62
C PHE A 303 19.92 0.55 6.13
N GLU A 304 20.76 1.02 5.21
CA GLU A 304 22.15 1.41 5.49
C GLU A 304 22.54 2.60 4.62
N GLY A 305 23.50 3.41 5.05
CA GLY A 305 23.98 4.55 4.27
C GLY A 305 22.90 5.60 4.04
N ARG A 306 22.93 6.27 2.88
CA ARG A 306 21.94 7.30 2.56
C ARG A 306 20.68 6.69 1.99
N GLY A 307 19.52 7.11 2.52
CA GLY A 307 18.20 6.68 2.06
C GLY A 307 17.09 7.66 2.41
N ILE A 308 16.02 7.58 1.65
CA ILE A 308 14.84 8.41 1.82
C ILE A 308 13.67 7.52 2.23
N LEU A 309 13.01 7.86 3.32
CA LEU A 309 11.75 7.23 3.72
C LEU A 309 10.60 8.21 3.49
N TYR A 310 9.68 7.84 2.64
CA TYR A 310 8.41 8.50 2.44
C TYR A 310 7.37 7.78 3.29
N TYR A 311 6.74 8.50 4.17
CA TYR A 311 5.67 7.99 5.03
C TYR A 311 4.32 8.12 4.32
N GLU A 312 3.39 7.20 4.58
CA GLU A 312 2.02 7.25 4.05
C GLU A 312 1.30 8.56 4.41
N ASN A 313 1.58 9.06 5.62
CA ASN A 313 1.05 10.34 6.08
C ASN A 313 1.65 11.57 5.37
N GLY A 314 2.47 11.37 4.32
CA GLY A 314 3.10 12.42 3.52
C GLY A 314 4.39 13.00 4.09
N ASN A 315 4.84 12.58 5.26
CA ASN A 315 6.15 12.95 5.78
C ASN A 315 7.27 12.32 4.96
N LYS A 316 8.48 12.87 5.06
CA LYS A 316 9.66 12.33 4.39
C LYS A 316 10.90 12.48 5.28
N TYR A 317 11.65 11.40 5.41
CA TYR A 317 12.99 11.44 5.96
C TYR A 317 14.01 11.28 4.83
N ASP A 318 14.99 12.15 4.71
CA ASP A 318 16.10 12.11 3.75
C ASP A 318 17.41 12.17 4.54
N GLY A 319 18.07 11.05 4.74
CA GLY A 319 19.22 11.01 5.61
C GLY A 319 19.97 9.69 5.62
N PHE A 320 20.84 9.58 6.62
CA PHE A 320 21.65 8.38 6.81
C PHE A 320 20.94 7.35 7.70
N TRP A 321 21.21 6.10 7.40
CA TRP A 321 20.69 4.92 8.08
C TRP A 321 21.83 4.00 8.49
N LYS A 322 21.68 3.32 9.59
CA LYS A 322 22.61 2.30 10.09
C LYS A 322 21.83 1.15 10.74
N ASN A 323 22.02 -0.05 10.21
CA ASN A 323 21.31 -1.25 10.71
C ASN A 323 19.77 -1.12 10.76
N GLY A 324 19.16 -0.36 9.85
CA GLY A 324 17.72 -0.17 9.78
C GLY A 324 17.15 0.97 10.62
N ILE A 325 18.00 1.70 11.35
CA ILE A 325 17.63 2.86 12.16
C ILE A 325 18.21 4.14 11.57
N ARG A 326 17.56 5.27 11.81
CA ARG A 326 18.03 6.59 11.36
C ARG A 326 19.26 6.98 12.18
N GLU A 327 20.35 7.28 11.49
CA GLU A 327 21.64 7.57 12.09
C GLU A 327 22.43 8.57 11.22
N GLY A 328 23.00 9.63 11.82
CA GLY A 328 23.79 10.62 11.07
C GLY A 328 22.97 11.81 10.60
N SER A 329 23.51 12.58 9.64
CA SER A 329 22.87 13.79 9.14
C SER A 329 21.65 13.49 8.28
N ALA A 330 20.57 14.26 8.48
CA ALA A 330 19.32 14.07 7.76
C ALA A 330 18.49 15.35 7.67
N ILE A 331 17.53 15.32 6.74
CA ILE A 331 16.44 16.26 6.67
C ILE A 331 15.13 15.47 6.82
N TYR A 332 14.32 15.87 7.79
CA TYR A 332 12.97 15.35 7.95
C TYR A 332 11.96 16.38 7.47
N TYR A 333 11.16 16.01 6.49
CA TYR A 333 10.08 16.85 5.95
C TYR A 333 8.74 16.35 6.50
N TYR A 334 7.99 17.24 7.07
CA TYR A 334 6.64 16.99 7.52
C TYR A 334 5.63 17.29 6.40
N LEU A 335 4.49 16.60 6.39
CA LEU A 335 3.41 16.82 5.41
C LEU A 335 2.94 18.29 5.39
N ASN A 336 2.91 18.91 6.55
CA ASN A 336 2.50 20.30 6.70
C ASN A 336 3.50 21.31 6.10
N GLY A 337 4.62 20.87 5.52
CA GLY A 337 5.66 21.71 4.94
C GLY A 337 6.81 22.07 5.88
N GLU A 338 6.73 21.71 7.14
CA GLU A 338 7.84 21.87 8.08
C GLU A 338 8.99 20.92 7.76
N ARG A 339 10.17 21.24 8.24
CA ARG A 339 11.32 20.34 8.10
C ARG A 339 12.32 20.48 9.25
N PHE A 340 12.99 19.40 9.55
CA PHE A 340 14.12 19.39 10.46
C PHE A 340 15.40 19.04 9.70
N GLU A 341 16.46 19.80 9.90
CA GLU A 341 17.80 19.53 9.37
C GLU A 341 18.77 19.34 10.54
N GLY A 342 19.33 18.14 10.66
CA GLY A 342 20.21 17.85 11.78
C GLY A 342 20.71 16.41 11.81
N LYS A 343 21.20 16.02 12.97
CA LYS A 343 21.71 14.70 13.19
C LYS A 343 20.68 13.80 13.89
N TYR A 344 20.64 12.53 13.47
CA TYR A 344 19.91 11.45 14.15
C TYR A 344 20.90 10.48 14.80
N VAL A 345 20.56 9.99 15.95
CA VAL A 345 21.24 8.90 16.65
C VAL A 345 20.17 7.99 17.23
N ASN A 346 20.21 6.69 16.89
CA ASN A 346 19.22 5.70 17.32
C ASN A 346 17.76 6.16 17.10
N ASP A 347 17.44 6.57 15.87
CA ASP A 347 16.11 7.07 15.46
C ASP A 347 15.65 8.39 16.09
N CYS A 348 16.41 8.98 16.98
CA CYS A 348 16.11 10.25 17.62
C CYS A 348 16.96 11.40 17.06
N LYS A 349 16.39 12.61 17.05
CA LYS A 349 17.16 13.83 16.74
C LYS A 349 18.18 14.08 17.85
N GLU A 350 19.42 14.33 17.46
CA GLU A 350 20.54 14.45 18.40
C GLU A 350 21.55 15.52 17.96
N GLY A 351 22.09 16.30 18.93
CA GLY A 351 23.08 17.33 18.68
C GLY A 351 22.51 18.60 18.05
N LYS A 352 23.33 19.37 17.32
CA LYS A 352 22.89 20.60 16.66
C LYS A 352 21.95 20.28 15.49
N GLY A 353 20.86 21.05 15.40
CA GLY A 353 19.89 20.96 14.31
C GLY A 353 19.11 22.23 14.08
N ILE A 354 18.46 22.33 12.94
CA ILE A 354 17.61 23.42 12.52
C ILE A 354 16.24 22.87 12.22
N TYR A 355 15.23 23.47 12.81
CA TYR A 355 13.82 23.15 12.50
C TYR A 355 13.20 24.33 11.79
N TYR A 356 12.60 24.10 10.62
CA TYR A 356 11.91 25.11 9.84
C TYR A 356 10.41 24.85 9.89
N PHE A 357 9.68 25.85 10.22
CA PHE A 357 8.22 25.85 10.29
C PHE A 357 7.58 26.30 8.98
N THR A 358 6.31 26.02 8.79
CA THR A 358 5.56 26.40 7.58
C THR A 358 5.39 27.88 7.39
N ASP A 359 5.39 28.62 8.50
CA ASP A 359 5.28 30.08 8.51
C ASP A 359 6.58 30.77 8.16
N GLY A 360 7.65 30.06 7.85
CA GLY A 360 8.98 30.58 7.57
C GLY A 360 9.86 30.73 8.80
N SER A 361 9.34 30.46 9.98
CA SER A 361 10.12 30.44 11.23
C SER A 361 11.12 29.27 11.22
N ARG A 362 12.21 29.44 11.98
CA ARG A 362 13.18 28.36 12.19
C ARG A 362 13.73 28.39 13.60
N TYR A 363 14.08 27.21 14.07
CA TYR A 363 14.77 27.02 15.33
C TYR A 363 16.17 26.43 15.09
N GLU A 364 17.19 27.04 15.67
CA GLU A 364 18.58 26.58 15.65
C GLU A 364 19.03 26.24 17.08
N GLY A 365 19.30 24.98 17.37
CA GLY A 365 19.65 24.60 18.74
C GLY A 365 20.18 23.20 18.88
N VAL A 366 20.14 22.69 20.12
CA VAL A 366 20.65 21.38 20.50
C VAL A 366 19.47 20.45 20.82
N TRP A 367 19.56 19.24 20.28
CA TRP A 367 18.57 18.18 20.44
C TRP A 367 19.16 17.02 21.23
N ILE A 368 18.40 16.49 22.15
CA ILE A 368 18.71 15.25 22.89
C ILE A 368 17.43 14.40 22.91
N ASN A 369 17.48 13.20 22.31
CA ASN A 369 16.34 12.26 22.23
C ASN A 369 15.04 12.96 21.72
N ASP A 370 15.09 13.57 20.53
CA ASP A 370 13.99 14.33 19.90
C ASP A 370 13.55 15.60 20.66
N ILE A 371 14.14 15.89 21.78
CA ILE A 371 13.81 17.01 22.66
C ILE A 371 14.83 18.13 22.48
N VAL A 372 14.34 19.35 22.38
CA VAL A 372 15.20 20.54 22.33
C VAL A 372 15.71 20.90 23.73
N VAL A 373 17.02 21.07 23.87
CA VAL A 373 17.64 21.36 25.17
C VAL A 373 18.78 22.38 25.06
N GLY A 374 19.06 23.08 26.16
CA GLY A 374 20.20 23.98 26.29
C GLY A 374 20.02 25.34 25.62
N GLN A 375 21.10 25.86 25.03
CA GLN A 375 21.10 27.15 24.34
C GLN A 375 20.71 26.99 22.87
N GLY A 376 19.82 27.83 22.36
CA GLY A 376 19.43 27.88 20.97
C GLY A 376 18.79 29.22 20.60
N VAL A 377 18.54 29.35 19.30
CA VAL A 377 17.92 30.54 18.72
C VAL A 377 16.70 30.14 17.93
N PHE A 378 15.61 30.77 18.23
CA PHE A 378 14.37 30.64 17.45
C PHE A 378 14.18 31.89 16.62
N TYR A 379 14.15 31.79 15.31
CA TYR A 379 13.84 32.85 14.39
C TYR A 379 12.41 32.66 13.89
N LEU A 380 11.57 33.62 14.14
CA LEU A 380 10.20 33.67 13.71
C LEU A 380 10.07 34.30 12.31
N TYR A 381 8.98 34.00 11.63
CA TYR A 381 8.73 34.50 10.27
C TYR A 381 8.83 36.01 10.13
N ASP A 382 8.47 36.73 11.18
CA ASP A 382 8.36 38.17 11.18
C ASP A 382 9.58 38.88 11.75
N ASP A 383 10.76 38.31 11.64
CA ASP A 383 12.02 38.79 12.20
C ASP A 383 12.08 38.76 13.73
N GLU A 384 11.14 38.11 14.39
CA GLU A 384 11.22 37.86 15.82
C GLU A 384 12.22 36.79 16.14
N ARG A 385 12.82 36.88 17.31
CA ARG A 385 13.89 35.97 17.70
C ARG A 385 13.88 35.71 19.20
N TYR A 386 14.07 34.45 19.55
CA TYR A 386 14.39 34.07 20.91
C TYR A 386 15.83 33.57 21.00
N GLU A 387 16.56 34.02 21.96
CA GLU A 387 17.90 33.54 22.28
C GLU A 387 17.95 33.11 23.74
N GLY A 388 18.20 31.82 23.99
CA GLY A 388 18.19 31.35 25.36
C GLY A 388 18.24 29.86 25.49
N GLN A 389 18.02 29.42 26.72
CA GLN A 389 17.94 28.01 27.04
C GLN A 389 16.60 27.40 26.58
N HIS A 390 16.65 26.20 26.01
CA HIS A 390 15.49 25.50 25.48
C HIS A 390 15.40 24.10 26.02
N LYS A 391 14.18 23.65 26.24
CA LYS A 391 13.85 22.27 26.55
C LYS A 391 12.52 21.90 25.88
N ASN A 392 12.51 20.87 25.01
CA ASN A 392 11.31 20.43 24.26
C ASN A 392 10.64 21.55 23.45
N PHE A 393 11.39 22.32 22.63
CA PHE A 393 10.90 23.53 21.93
C PHE A 393 10.30 24.61 22.84
N LYS A 394 10.40 24.42 24.12
CA LYS A 394 9.99 25.41 25.08
C LYS A 394 11.21 26.10 25.63
N PHE A 395 11.12 27.40 25.85
CA PHE A 395 12.16 28.15 26.49
C PHE A 395 12.30 27.66 27.93
N ASP A 396 13.50 27.39 28.41
CA ASP A 396 13.74 26.86 29.76
C ASP A 396 15.07 27.39 30.29
N GLY A 397 15.05 28.02 31.44
CA GLY A 397 16.18 28.75 32.02
C GLY A 397 16.16 30.23 31.62
N LYS A 398 17.32 30.86 31.44
CA LYS A 398 17.41 32.29 31.09
C LYS A 398 17.35 32.45 29.56
N GLY A 399 16.58 33.46 29.11
CA GLY A 399 16.47 33.77 27.71
C GLY A 399 15.90 35.13 27.41
N ILE A 400 16.17 35.59 26.20
CA ILE A 400 15.74 36.89 25.67
C ILE A 400 14.89 36.63 24.45
N TYR A 401 13.73 37.22 24.40
CA TYR A 401 12.85 37.23 23.24
C TYR A 401 12.80 38.59 22.60
N TYR A 402 13.13 38.68 21.34
CA TYR A 402 13.10 39.87 20.53
C TYR A 402 11.89 39.84 19.61
N TYR A 403 11.00 40.76 19.79
CA TYR A 403 9.81 40.88 18.96
C TYR A 403 10.09 41.73 17.72
N LYS A 404 9.30 41.57 16.68
CA LYS A 404 9.41 42.36 15.44
C LYS A 404 9.31 43.88 15.63
N ASN A 405 8.49 44.29 16.54
CA ASN A 405 8.33 45.66 16.91
C ASN A 405 9.43 46.19 17.87
N GLU A 406 10.53 45.45 17.92
CA GLU A 406 11.68 45.72 18.78
C GLU A 406 11.42 45.54 20.29
N ASP A 407 10.24 44.95 20.64
CA ASP A 407 9.99 44.62 22.04
C ASP A 407 10.91 43.48 22.50
N ILE A 408 11.21 43.46 23.80
CA ILE A 408 12.15 42.50 24.34
C ILE A 408 11.59 41.95 25.66
N TYR A 409 11.57 40.62 25.75
CA TYR A 409 11.42 39.96 27.03
C TYR A 409 12.76 39.37 27.48
N GLU A 410 13.19 39.74 28.64
CA GLU A 410 14.38 39.19 29.30
C GLU A 410 13.98 38.61 30.65
N GLY A 411 14.18 37.30 30.84
CA GLY A 411 13.79 36.67 32.09
C GLY A 411 14.07 35.18 32.16
N GLU A 412 13.50 34.58 33.19
CA GLU A 412 13.56 33.15 33.40
C GLU A 412 12.44 32.47 32.65
N TRP A 413 12.72 31.28 32.15
CA TRP A 413 11.82 30.43 31.36
C TRP A 413 11.81 29.03 31.91
N LYS A 414 10.68 28.38 31.91
CA LYS A 414 10.54 26.98 32.26
C LYS A 414 9.52 26.29 31.38
N ASN A 415 9.92 25.20 30.68
CA ASN A 415 9.08 24.45 29.76
C ASN A 415 8.41 25.33 28.66
N GLY A 416 9.14 26.31 28.12
CA GLY A 416 8.64 27.24 27.11
C GLY A 416 7.80 28.38 27.67
N LEU A 417 7.70 28.46 28.97
CA LEU A 417 6.92 29.47 29.67
C LEU A 417 7.88 30.37 30.48
N ARG A 418 7.51 31.63 30.58
CA ARG A 418 8.23 32.61 31.42
C ARG A 418 8.08 32.16 32.88
N GLU A 419 9.17 32.20 33.63
CA GLU A 419 9.24 31.74 35.02
C GLU A 419 10.00 32.74 35.88
N GLY A 420 9.79 32.70 37.19
CA GLY A 420 10.52 33.54 38.12
C GLY A 420 10.40 35.03 37.86
N LYS A 421 11.49 35.75 37.88
CA LYS A 421 11.48 37.18 37.60
C LYS A 421 11.78 37.45 36.11
N GLY A 422 10.98 38.32 35.53
CA GLY A 422 11.20 38.72 34.14
C GLY A 422 10.72 40.13 33.84
N VAL A 423 11.36 40.67 32.82
CA VAL A 423 11.08 42.01 32.30
C VAL A 423 10.62 41.88 30.86
N MET A 424 9.45 42.41 30.58
CA MET A 424 8.96 42.57 29.22
C MET A 424 9.04 44.06 28.87
N THR A 425 9.84 44.40 27.89
CA THR A 425 10.00 45.73 27.37
C THR A 425 9.31 45.85 26.03
N TYR A 426 8.33 46.69 25.94
CA TYR A 426 7.63 47.05 24.70
C TYR A 426 8.29 48.27 24.10
N THR A 427 9.28 48.11 23.25
CA THR A 427 10.18 49.13 22.78
C THR A 427 9.46 50.21 21.98
N THR A 428 8.61 49.79 21.04
CA THR A 428 7.85 50.69 20.18
C THR A 428 6.78 51.47 20.93
N LEU A 429 6.21 50.84 21.96
CA LEU A 429 5.19 51.44 22.81
C LEU A 429 5.80 52.14 24.02
N GLU A 430 7.09 51.98 24.28
CA GLU A 430 7.75 52.40 25.50
C GLU A 430 7.06 51.83 26.76
N GLU A 431 6.61 50.59 26.68
CA GLU A 431 5.91 49.89 27.76
C GLU A 431 6.79 48.80 28.38
N LYS A 432 6.48 48.41 29.61
CA LYS A 432 7.27 47.45 30.32
C LYS A 432 6.43 46.69 31.35
N TYR A 433 6.59 45.39 31.40
CA TYR A 433 6.16 44.59 32.55
C TYR A 433 7.39 44.14 33.34
N GLU A 434 7.33 44.31 34.63
CA GLU A 434 8.36 43.85 35.55
C GLU A 434 7.69 43.09 36.70
N GLY A 435 7.92 41.81 36.82
CA GLY A 435 7.21 41.01 37.82
C GLY A 435 7.54 39.55 37.86
N ASP A 436 6.69 38.86 38.59
CA ASP A 436 6.78 37.44 38.75
C ASP A 436 6.14 36.66 37.60
N TRP A 437 6.78 35.61 37.21
CA TRP A 437 6.35 34.68 36.18
C TRP A 437 6.39 33.27 36.72
N LEU A 438 5.39 32.47 36.45
CA LEU A 438 5.35 31.07 36.83
C LEU A 438 4.76 30.26 35.68
N GLY A 439 5.51 29.29 35.17
CA GLY A 439 5.05 28.44 34.10
C GLY A 439 4.76 29.20 32.79
N GLY A 440 5.54 30.23 32.46
CA GLY A 440 5.39 31.08 31.27
C GLY A 440 4.35 32.16 31.40
N ILE A 441 3.80 32.35 32.58
CA ILE A 441 2.73 33.30 32.87
C ILE A 441 3.12 34.21 34.01
N ARG A 442 2.53 35.41 34.05
CA ARG A 442 2.70 36.35 35.15
C ARG A 442 2.03 35.75 36.40
N GLU A 443 2.78 35.64 37.45
CA GLU A 443 2.35 35.10 38.73
C GLU A 443 2.78 36.01 39.86
N GLY A 444 2.10 35.97 41.00
CA GLY A 444 2.44 36.77 42.15
C GLY A 444 2.23 38.28 41.90
N LYS A 445 3.22 39.09 42.17
CA LYS A 445 3.10 40.55 42.03
C LYS A 445 3.86 41.06 40.82
N GLY A 446 3.24 41.98 40.10
CA GLY A 446 3.90 42.60 38.97
C GLY A 446 3.34 43.97 38.62
N ILE A 447 4.22 44.76 38.00
CA ILE A 447 3.89 46.10 37.53
C ILE A 447 3.98 46.12 36.02
N TYR A 448 2.94 46.60 35.39
CA TYR A 448 2.93 46.80 33.96
C TYR A 448 2.89 48.31 33.65
N TYR A 449 3.95 48.77 33.04
CA TYR A 449 4.10 50.15 32.61
C TYR A 449 3.70 50.25 31.14
N PHE A 450 2.65 50.94 30.87
CA PHE A 450 2.25 51.24 29.51
C PHE A 450 2.84 52.60 29.07
N LYS A 451 3.16 52.73 27.80
CA LYS A 451 3.58 54.01 27.22
C LYS A 451 2.54 55.10 27.53
N ASN A 452 3.02 56.27 27.83
CA ASN A 452 2.17 57.43 28.13
C ASN A 452 1.22 57.26 29.33
N GLY A 453 1.53 56.35 30.24
CA GLY A 453 1.00 56.38 31.57
C GLY A 453 0.06 55.32 32.10
N PRO A 454 -0.47 54.36 31.29
CA PRO A 454 -1.21 53.27 31.90
C PRO A 454 -0.28 52.40 32.73
N ILE A 455 -0.75 52.03 33.88
CA ILE A 455 -0.02 51.13 34.78
C ILE A 455 -1.02 50.14 35.35
N TYR A 456 -0.64 48.90 35.31
CA TYR A 456 -1.28 47.92 36.18
C TYR A 456 -0.30 47.55 37.29
N GLU A 457 -0.72 47.68 38.48
CA GLU A 457 -0.01 47.23 39.66
C GLU A 457 -0.92 46.29 40.44
N GLY A 458 -0.55 45.03 40.58
CA GLY A 458 -1.43 44.10 41.28
C GLY A 458 -0.96 42.67 41.27
N GLU A 459 -1.88 41.82 41.64
CA GLU A 459 -1.66 40.40 41.73
C GLU A 459 -1.84 39.75 40.37
N TRP A 460 -0.95 38.82 40.08
CA TRP A 460 -0.94 37.98 38.88
C TRP A 460 -0.95 36.53 39.32
N LYS A 461 -1.70 35.73 38.64
CA LYS A 461 -1.74 34.29 38.83
C LYS A 461 -1.87 33.60 37.51
N ASN A 462 -0.96 32.69 37.22
CA ASN A 462 -0.92 31.94 35.95
C ASN A 462 -0.97 32.90 34.74
N ASP A 463 -0.09 33.88 34.64
CA ASP A 463 -0.04 34.94 33.62
C ASP A 463 -1.32 35.79 33.53
N ILE A 464 -2.12 35.70 34.56
CA ILE A 464 -3.43 36.31 34.63
C ILE A 464 -3.45 37.29 35.77
N ARG A 465 -4.01 38.48 35.54
CA ARG A 465 -4.32 39.40 36.66
C ARG A 465 -5.38 38.71 37.50
N GLU A 466 -5.00 38.39 38.71
CA GLU A 466 -5.84 37.64 39.67
C GLU A 466 -5.73 38.38 41.01
N GLY A 467 -6.79 38.31 41.82
CA GLY A 467 -6.77 38.99 43.13
C GLY A 467 -6.92 40.50 42.99
N GLN A 468 -6.37 41.23 43.91
CA GLN A 468 -6.55 42.67 43.98
C GLN A 468 -5.53 43.41 43.07
N GLY A 469 -6.03 44.42 42.39
CA GLY A 469 -5.16 45.22 41.54
C GLY A 469 -5.79 46.54 41.12
N THR A 470 -4.92 47.42 40.65
CA THR A 470 -5.25 48.69 40.10
C THR A 470 -4.84 48.74 38.62
N TYR A 471 -5.74 49.09 37.75
CA TYR A 471 -5.47 49.26 36.34
C TYR A 471 -5.80 50.69 35.88
N THR A 472 -4.78 51.40 35.44
CA THR A 472 -4.93 52.74 34.87
C THR A 472 -4.79 52.61 33.35
N PHE A 473 -5.81 52.99 32.61
CA PHE A 473 -5.82 52.93 31.14
C PHE A 473 -5.15 54.16 30.51
N THR A 474 -4.60 54.01 29.30
CA THR A 474 -4.08 55.12 28.51
C THR A 474 -5.07 56.25 28.30
N ASN A 475 -6.33 55.87 28.16
CA ASN A 475 -7.41 56.85 28.01
C ASN A 475 -7.83 57.54 29.32
N GLY A 476 -7.13 57.26 30.41
CA GLY A 476 -7.38 57.85 31.74
C GLY A 476 -8.53 57.19 32.52
N ASN A 477 -9.06 56.09 32.06
CA ASN A 477 -9.95 55.26 32.89
C ASN A 477 -9.14 54.54 33.96
N LYS A 478 -9.78 54.18 35.09
CA LYS A 478 -9.15 53.43 36.16
C LYS A 478 -10.10 52.39 36.69
N TYR A 479 -9.57 51.18 36.88
CA TYR A 479 -10.28 50.13 37.61
C TYR A 479 -9.52 49.81 38.90
N GLU A 480 -10.26 49.68 39.97
CA GLU A 480 -9.74 49.25 41.28
C GLU A 480 -10.64 48.09 41.76
N GLY A 481 -10.08 46.93 41.98
CA GLY A 481 -10.89 45.80 42.43
C GLY A 481 -10.28 44.44 42.16
N GLU A 482 -11.14 43.46 42.19
CA GLU A 482 -10.77 42.08 41.98
C GLU A 482 -10.50 41.81 40.52
N PHE A 483 -9.49 41.03 40.26
CA PHE A 483 -9.14 40.49 38.96
C PHE A 483 -9.20 38.97 39.02
N LYS A 484 -9.70 38.36 37.98
CA LYS A 484 -9.69 36.93 37.78
C LYS A 484 -9.45 36.62 36.32
N ASN A 485 -8.47 35.77 36.03
CA ASN A 485 -8.13 35.39 34.66
C ASN A 485 -7.91 36.59 33.75
N ASN A 486 -7.07 37.58 34.18
CA ASN A 486 -6.74 38.83 33.48
C ASN A 486 -7.93 39.77 33.26
N LYS A 487 -9.04 39.48 33.86
CA LYS A 487 -10.28 40.23 33.70
C LYS A 487 -10.72 40.79 35.05
N PHE A 488 -11.44 41.86 35.02
CA PHE A 488 -12.17 42.32 36.19
C PHE A 488 -13.15 41.22 36.60
N ASP A 489 -13.12 40.82 37.84
CA ASP A 489 -13.99 39.74 38.36
C ASP A 489 -14.25 40.02 39.85
N GLY A 490 -15.37 39.62 40.37
CA GLY A 490 -15.75 39.94 41.73
C GLY A 490 -16.15 41.40 41.90
N LYS A 491 -15.85 42.01 43.04
CA LYS A 491 -16.24 43.38 43.35
C LYS A 491 -15.18 44.38 42.84
N GLY A 492 -15.65 45.44 42.20
CA GLY A 492 -14.79 46.45 41.69
C GLY A 492 -15.46 47.78 41.36
N ILE A 493 -14.61 48.80 41.23
CA ILE A 493 -15.03 50.14 40.85
C ILE A 493 -14.32 50.48 39.52
N PHE A 494 -15.09 50.86 38.53
CA PHE A 494 -14.57 51.34 37.25
C PHE A 494 -14.86 52.85 37.11
N HIS A 495 -13.80 53.60 37.11
CA HIS A 495 -13.86 55.04 36.88
C HIS A 495 -13.59 55.34 35.41
N TYR A 496 -14.57 55.92 34.75
CA TYR A 496 -14.41 56.36 33.37
C TYR A 496 -13.92 57.81 33.33
N LYS A 497 -13.00 58.10 32.45
CA LYS A 497 -12.48 59.47 32.26
C LYS A 497 -13.57 60.50 31.98
N VAL A 498 -14.61 60.05 31.28
CA VAL A 498 -15.80 60.91 30.98
C VAL A 498 -16.70 61.13 32.18
N GLY A 499 -16.30 60.72 33.37
CA GLY A 499 -17.04 60.95 34.61
C GLY A 499 -18.09 59.87 34.95
N ASN A 500 -18.29 58.86 34.11
CA ASN A 500 -19.15 57.74 34.49
C ASN A 500 -18.39 56.88 35.53
N LYS A 501 -19.18 56.18 36.33
CA LYS A 501 -18.67 55.18 37.31
C LYS A 501 -19.55 53.96 37.31
N TYR A 502 -18.94 52.80 37.30
CA TYR A 502 -19.64 51.55 37.62
C TYR A 502 -19.08 50.99 38.93
N GLU A 503 -19.96 50.58 39.80
CA GLU A 503 -19.65 49.98 41.09
C GLU A 503 -20.50 48.70 41.23
N GLY A 504 -19.85 47.55 41.26
CA GLY A 504 -20.62 46.33 41.30
C GLY A 504 -19.80 45.08 40.97
N ASP A 505 -20.56 44.06 40.55
CA ASP A 505 -19.98 42.78 40.20
C ASP A 505 -19.38 42.81 38.77
N PHE A 506 -18.23 42.28 38.65
CA PHE A 506 -17.55 42.00 37.39
C PHE A 506 -17.37 40.50 37.26
N LYS A 507 -17.48 40.00 36.05
CA LYS A 507 -17.17 38.63 35.71
C LYS A 507 -16.49 38.56 34.36
N LEU A 508 -15.28 38.00 34.33
CA LEU A 508 -14.50 37.87 33.12
C LEU A 508 -14.21 39.20 32.36
N GLY A 509 -14.07 40.29 33.10
CA GLY A 509 -13.74 41.62 32.55
C GLY A 509 -14.98 42.44 32.16
N ILE A 510 -16.14 41.86 32.32
CA ILE A 510 -17.41 42.49 31.96
C ILE A 510 -18.25 42.67 33.20
N LYS A 511 -19.18 43.62 33.15
CA LYS A 511 -20.18 43.77 34.18
C LYS A 511 -21.10 42.60 34.15
N GLU A 512 -21.18 41.88 35.26
CA GLU A 512 -22.00 40.72 35.44
C GLU A 512 -22.62 40.76 36.85
N GLY A 513 -23.80 40.19 37.02
CA GLY A 513 -24.44 40.22 38.34
C GLY A 513 -25.01 41.59 38.71
N LYS A 514 -24.97 41.98 39.98
CA LYS A 514 -25.56 43.22 40.47
C LYS A 514 -24.60 44.39 40.43
N GLY A 515 -25.09 45.53 40.04
CA GLY A 515 -24.25 46.73 40.01
C GLY A 515 -25.04 48.00 39.75
N ILE A 516 -24.34 49.12 39.99
CA ILE A 516 -24.86 50.43 39.74
C ILE A 516 -23.96 51.11 38.71
N PHE A 517 -24.56 51.56 37.63
CA PHE A 517 -23.86 52.38 36.63
C PHE A 517 -24.31 53.84 36.76
N TYR A 518 -23.38 54.68 37.16
CA TYR A 518 -23.59 56.11 37.26
C TYR A 518 -23.13 56.79 35.97
N TYR A 519 -24.02 57.45 35.29
CA TYR A 519 -23.72 58.24 34.12
C TYR A 519 -23.28 59.64 34.51
N SER A 520 -22.35 60.21 33.78
CA SER A 520 -21.87 61.59 34.03
C SER A 520 -22.97 62.66 33.88
N ASN A 521 -24.05 62.35 33.19
CA ASN A 521 -25.21 63.22 33.04
C ASN A 521 -26.16 63.16 34.24
N GLY A 522 -25.85 62.40 35.29
CA GLY A 522 -26.67 62.23 36.47
C GLY A 522 -27.71 61.11 36.43
N GLU A 523 -27.79 60.38 35.35
CA GLU A 523 -28.60 59.18 35.24
C GLU A 523 -27.90 58.00 35.91
N ARG A 524 -28.66 56.96 36.26
CA ARG A 524 -28.09 55.70 36.74
C ARG A 524 -28.94 54.51 36.38
N TYR A 525 -28.31 53.43 36.21
CA TYR A 525 -28.93 52.12 36.14
C TYR A 525 -28.53 51.29 37.37
N GLU A 526 -29.50 50.67 37.99
CA GLU A 526 -29.33 49.79 39.14
C GLU A 526 -30.00 48.48 38.82
N GLY A 527 -29.24 47.41 38.72
CA GLY A 527 -29.85 46.11 38.35
C GLY A 527 -28.80 45.06 37.96
N GLU A 528 -29.29 44.11 37.20
CA GLU A 528 -28.47 43.02 36.76
C GLU A 528 -27.71 43.38 35.44
N PHE A 529 -26.51 42.90 35.37
CA PHE A 529 -25.63 43.00 34.18
C PHE A 529 -25.23 41.60 33.72
N LYS A 530 -25.20 41.42 32.43
CA LYS A 530 -24.68 40.23 31.79
C LYS A 530 -23.95 40.60 30.49
N ASN A 531 -22.72 40.15 30.36
CA ASN A 531 -21.88 40.44 29.18
C ASN A 531 -21.77 41.97 28.92
N ASP A 532 -21.44 42.76 29.94
CA ASP A 532 -21.33 44.23 29.92
C ASP A 532 -22.67 44.95 29.61
N ALA A 533 -23.62 44.22 29.29
CA ALA A 533 -24.92 44.71 28.93
C ALA A 533 -25.87 44.57 30.11
N ARG A 534 -26.78 45.50 30.24
CA ARG A 534 -27.93 45.37 31.14
C ARG A 534 -28.71 44.13 30.73
N GLN A 535 -28.91 43.23 31.66
CA GLN A 535 -29.56 41.92 31.48
C GLN A 535 -30.42 41.65 32.72
N GLY A 536 -31.45 40.80 32.56
CA GLY A 536 -32.33 40.52 33.71
C GLY A 536 -33.10 41.72 34.18
N PHE A 537 -33.52 41.70 35.46
CA PHE A 537 -34.29 42.77 36.02
C PHE A 537 -33.39 43.94 36.46
N GLY A 538 -33.85 45.18 36.12
CA GLY A 538 -33.11 46.42 36.52
C GLY A 538 -33.95 47.66 36.36
N ILE A 539 -33.49 48.68 37.08
CA ILE A 539 -34.12 49.98 37.15
C ILE A 539 -33.19 51.02 36.52
N TYR A 540 -33.67 51.72 35.50
CA TYR A 540 -33.01 52.85 34.91
C TYR A 540 -33.62 54.14 35.39
N TYR A 541 -32.85 54.99 36.04
CA TYR A 541 -33.23 56.27 36.53
C TYR A 541 -32.77 57.36 35.58
N PHE A 542 -33.69 58.01 34.93
CA PHE A 542 -33.41 59.13 34.03
C PHE A 542 -33.19 60.40 34.81
N ARG A 543 -32.37 61.33 34.27
CA ARG A 543 -32.05 62.61 34.91
C ARG A 543 -33.30 63.48 35.19
N GLN A 544 -34.32 63.40 34.34
CA GLN A 544 -35.55 64.14 34.50
C GLN A 544 -36.47 63.54 35.58
N GLY A 545 -36.11 62.40 36.13
CA GLY A 545 -36.84 61.76 37.21
C GLY A 545 -37.76 60.61 36.78
N ASP A 546 -37.82 60.31 35.51
CA ASP A 546 -38.45 59.09 35.00
C ASP A 546 -37.61 57.85 35.38
N ARG A 547 -38.26 56.67 35.39
CA ARG A 547 -37.56 55.43 35.53
C ARG A 547 -38.20 54.33 34.68
N PHE A 548 -37.37 53.43 34.24
CA PHE A 548 -37.79 52.19 33.58
C PHE A 548 -37.40 51.02 34.46
N GLU A 549 -38.38 50.20 34.76
CA GLU A 549 -38.24 48.96 35.52
C GLU A 549 -38.61 47.81 34.60
N GLY A 550 -37.67 46.89 34.36
CA GLY A 550 -37.96 45.79 33.44
C GLY A 550 -36.82 44.86 33.20
N TYR A 551 -37.08 43.87 32.31
CA TYR A 551 -36.09 42.93 31.90
C TYR A 551 -35.30 43.47 30.69
N TRP A 552 -34.00 43.30 30.75
CA TRP A 552 -33.07 43.78 29.77
C TRP A 552 -32.39 42.59 29.09
N ILE A 553 -32.26 42.61 27.79
CA ILE A 553 -31.56 41.59 27.00
C ILE A 553 -30.55 42.32 26.10
N LYS A 554 -29.23 42.15 26.36
CA LYS A 554 -28.14 42.76 25.60
C LYS A 554 -28.28 44.27 25.41
N ASN A 555 -28.59 45.00 26.49
CA ASN A 555 -28.88 46.45 26.51
C ASN A 555 -30.17 46.84 25.77
N VAL A 556 -30.88 45.91 25.25
CA VAL A 556 -32.14 46.09 24.55
C VAL A 556 -33.23 45.48 25.38
N SER A 557 -34.35 46.16 25.56
CA SER A 557 -35.51 45.53 26.20
C SER A 557 -36.23 44.66 25.16
N GLU A 558 -35.94 43.37 25.14
CA GLU A 558 -36.71 42.36 24.36
C GLU A 558 -37.81 41.71 25.21
N GLY A 559 -37.91 42.12 26.48
CA GLY A 559 -38.92 41.63 27.39
C GLY A 559 -39.90 42.71 27.79
N LYS A 560 -40.92 42.32 28.52
CA LYS A 560 -41.87 43.26 29.09
C LYS A 560 -41.23 44.02 30.27
N GLY A 561 -41.35 45.34 30.25
CA GLY A 561 -40.92 46.19 31.32
C GLY A 561 -41.89 47.35 31.57
N GLU A 562 -41.65 48.08 32.67
CA GLU A 562 -42.42 49.20 33.05
C GLU A 562 -41.59 50.49 32.90
N TYR A 563 -42.03 51.42 32.03
CA TYR A 563 -41.50 52.80 31.99
C TYR A 563 -42.42 53.70 32.78
N ILE A 564 -41.89 54.24 33.84
CA ILE A 564 -42.66 55.06 34.79
C ILE A 564 -42.17 56.49 34.64
N TYR A 565 -43.04 57.28 34.08
CA TYR A 565 -42.81 58.74 33.95
C TYR A 565 -42.88 59.44 35.30
N LYS A 566 -42.11 60.50 35.47
CA LYS A 566 -42.21 61.36 36.66
C LYS A 566 -43.62 61.91 36.90
N ASN A 567 -44.40 62.00 35.84
CA ASN A 567 -45.78 62.45 35.91
C ASN A 567 -46.80 61.33 36.33
N GLY A 568 -46.32 60.10 36.49
CA GLY A 568 -47.13 58.97 36.94
C GLY A 568 -47.68 58.09 35.78
N GLU A 569 -47.52 58.45 34.50
CA GLU A 569 -47.92 57.59 33.41
C GLU A 569 -46.98 56.35 33.38
N LYS A 570 -47.47 55.24 32.82
CA LYS A 570 -46.74 53.98 32.84
C LYS A 570 -46.92 53.23 31.52
N TYR A 571 -45.78 52.90 30.89
CA TYR A 571 -45.77 51.95 29.79
C TYR A 571 -45.32 50.59 30.29
N VAL A 572 -46.03 49.54 29.86
CA VAL A 572 -45.68 48.13 30.14
C VAL A 572 -45.53 47.41 28.82
N GLY A 573 -44.32 47.02 28.48
CA GLY A 573 -44.04 46.39 27.20
C GLY A 573 -42.57 46.31 26.84
N GLU A 574 -42.27 46.12 25.57
CA GLU A 574 -40.91 46.02 25.06
C GLU A 574 -40.32 47.41 24.76
N ILE A 575 -39.10 47.66 25.18
CA ILE A 575 -38.38 48.92 25.00
C ILE A 575 -36.98 48.69 24.40
N ASN A 576 -36.67 49.38 23.31
CA ASN A 576 -35.31 49.47 22.78
C ASN A 576 -34.53 50.50 23.59
N VAL A 577 -33.65 50.00 24.46
CA VAL A 577 -32.87 50.86 25.37
C VAL A 577 -31.77 51.67 24.73
N LYS A 578 -31.35 51.40 23.50
CA LYS A 578 -30.34 52.22 22.82
C LYS A 578 -30.85 53.61 22.54
N ASN A 579 -32.15 53.73 22.34
CA ASN A 579 -32.82 54.98 22.05
C ASN A 579 -34.01 55.29 22.97
N PHE A 580 -34.23 54.39 23.98
CA PHE A 580 -35.33 54.45 24.94
C PHE A 580 -36.71 54.59 24.29
N LYS A 581 -36.85 53.96 23.12
CA LYS A 581 -38.12 53.93 22.40
C LYS A 581 -38.81 52.60 22.60
N PHE A 582 -40.14 52.59 22.71
CA PHE A 582 -40.91 51.37 22.76
C PHE A 582 -40.79 50.62 21.45
N ASP A 583 -40.62 49.31 21.50
CA ASP A 583 -40.41 48.50 20.31
C ASP A 583 -40.92 47.08 20.61
N GLY A 584 -41.84 46.56 19.82
CA GLY A 584 -42.50 45.28 20.05
C GLY A 584 -43.93 45.46 20.61
N GLU A 585 -44.38 44.58 21.46
CA GLU A 585 -45.69 44.59 22.05
C GLU A 585 -45.67 45.34 23.40
N GLY A 586 -46.69 46.21 23.64
CA GLY A 586 -46.76 46.93 24.92
C GLY A 586 -48.03 47.70 25.16
N THR A 587 -48.20 48.05 26.43
CA THR A 587 -49.36 48.82 26.94
C THR A 587 -48.91 50.12 27.57
N LEU A 588 -49.41 51.23 27.07
CA LEU A 588 -49.22 52.56 27.69
C LEU A 588 -50.44 52.92 28.49
N TYR A 589 -50.24 53.12 29.77
CA TYR A 589 -51.26 53.64 30.72
C TYR A 589 -51.09 55.13 30.85
N TYR A 590 -52.05 55.85 30.44
CA TYR A 590 -52.08 57.33 30.51
C TYR A 590 -52.60 57.78 31.90
N LYS A 591 -52.26 58.97 32.32
CA LYS A 591 -52.66 59.57 33.59
C LYS A 591 -54.17 59.72 33.73
N ASN A 592 -54.88 59.71 32.61
CA ASN A 592 -56.32 59.81 32.56
C ASN A 592 -57.06 58.47 32.48
N ASP A 593 -56.41 57.40 32.93
CA ASP A 593 -56.92 56.02 32.94
C ASP A 593 -57.23 55.41 31.56
N ASN A 594 -56.82 56.11 30.46
CA ASN A 594 -56.78 55.47 29.15
C ASN A 594 -55.59 54.51 29.07
N LYS A 595 -55.70 53.56 28.15
CA LYS A 595 -54.50 52.73 27.80
C LYS A 595 -54.52 52.39 26.33
N TYR A 596 -53.31 52.25 25.78
CA TYR A 596 -53.08 51.63 24.46
C TYR A 596 -52.35 50.32 24.63
N GLU A 597 -52.85 49.29 24.01
CA GLU A 597 -52.24 47.95 24.00
C GLU A 597 -52.00 47.52 22.56
N GLY A 598 -50.75 47.23 22.15
CA GLY A 598 -50.44 46.86 20.79
C GLY A 598 -48.97 47.00 20.45
N GLN A 599 -48.71 47.02 19.13
CA GLN A 599 -47.38 47.03 18.57
C GLN A 599 -46.76 48.41 18.56
N TRP A 600 -45.49 48.44 18.86
CA TRP A 600 -44.68 49.67 18.94
C TRP A 600 -43.42 49.53 18.11
N LYS A 601 -42.98 50.59 17.45
CA LYS A 601 -41.72 50.66 16.75
C LYS A 601 -41.08 52.02 16.92
N ASN A 602 -39.82 52.02 17.41
CA ASN A 602 -39.12 53.28 17.68
C ASN A 602 -39.84 54.29 18.56
N GLY A 603 -40.59 53.84 19.57
CA GLY A 603 -41.35 54.69 20.51
C GLY A 603 -42.67 55.18 19.96
N LYS A 604 -43.11 54.70 18.83
CA LYS A 604 -44.38 55.04 18.20
C LYS A 604 -45.26 53.80 18.04
N ARG A 605 -46.56 53.95 18.12
CA ARG A 605 -47.50 52.88 17.81
C ARG A 605 -47.35 52.53 16.35
N GLU A 606 -47.14 51.25 16.09
CA GLU A 606 -46.92 50.68 14.77
C GLU A 606 -47.60 49.33 14.68
N GLY A 607 -48.18 48.96 13.55
CA GLY A 607 -48.88 47.72 13.40
C GLY A 607 -50.22 47.69 14.14
N LYS A 608 -50.66 46.52 14.64
CA LYS A 608 -51.98 46.35 15.25
C LYS A 608 -51.98 46.73 16.73
N GLY A 609 -53.06 47.37 17.17
CA GLY A 609 -53.25 47.70 18.59
C GLY A 609 -54.63 48.12 18.94
N THR A 610 -54.92 48.10 20.27
CA THR A 610 -56.20 48.50 20.86
C THR A 610 -55.97 49.68 21.78
N PHE A 611 -56.70 50.75 21.55
CA PHE A 611 -56.82 51.88 22.48
C PHE A 611 -58.06 51.71 23.35
N PHE A 612 -57.89 51.68 24.67
CA PHE A 612 -58.94 51.60 25.66
C PHE A 612 -59.18 52.98 26.26
N TYR A 613 -60.37 53.43 26.17
CA TYR A 613 -60.79 54.67 26.72
C TYR A 613 -61.26 54.51 28.18
N ASN A 614 -61.15 55.54 29.03
CA ASN A 614 -61.56 55.50 30.43
C ASN A 614 -63.05 55.35 30.61
N ASN A 615 -63.83 55.61 29.56
CA ASN A 615 -65.26 55.35 29.55
C ASN A 615 -65.67 53.89 29.30
N GLY A 616 -64.71 52.99 29.11
CA GLY A 616 -64.90 51.59 28.85
C GLY A 616 -64.95 51.15 27.38
N ASP A 617 -64.96 52.12 26.45
CA ASP A 617 -64.83 51.81 25.00
C ASP A 617 -63.44 51.35 24.63
N LYS A 618 -63.37 50.58 23.53
CA LYS A 618 -62.02 50.17 22.95
C LYS A 618 -62.09 50.35 21.45
N GLU A 619 -60.93 50.69 20.89
CA GLU A 619 -60.71 50.84 19.45
C GLU A 619 -59.53 50.06 18.99
N PHE A 620 -59.76 49.02 18.16
CA PHE A 620 -58.77 48.13 17.60
C PHE A 620 -58.52 48.47 16.13
N GLY A 621 -57.22 48.62 15.74
CA GLY A 621 -56.85 48.83 14.35
C GLY A 621 -55.39 48.91 14.14
N GLU A 622 -55.04 49.36 12.95
CA GLU A 622 -53.62 49.45 12.55
C GLU A 622 -53.07 50.88 12.74
N TYR A 623 -51.87 50.93 13.23
CA TYR A 623 -51.16 52.19 13.49
C TYR A 623 -49.86 52.24 12.67
N LYS A 624 -49.49 53.42 12.18
CA LYS A 624 -48.20 53.66 11.55
C LYS A 624 -47.67 55.03 12.06
N ASN A 625 -46.51 55.01 12.70
CA ASN A 625 -45.90 56.18 13.28
C ASN A 625 -46.84 57.01 14.20
N ASP A 626 -47.55 56.36 15.13
CA ASP A 626 -48.58 56.89 16.01
C ASP A 626 -49.89 57.31 15.34
N ILE A 627 -50.00 57.25 14.04
CA ILE A 627 -51.18 57.59 13.28
C ILE A 627 -52.03 56.32 13.07
N LYS A 628 -53.28 56.44 13.35
CA LYS A 628 -54.30 55.42 13.00
C LYS A 628 -54.42 55.32 11.48
N ILE A 629 -54.36 54.17 10.92
CA ILE A 629 -54.49 53.91 9.48
C ILE A 629 -55.47 52.77 9.18
N GLY A 630 -56.17 52.90 8.05
CA GLY A 630 -57.03 51.82 7.58
C GLY A 630 -58.33 51.71 8.40
N ARG A 631 -58.87 50.50 8.46
CA ARG A 631 -60.17 50.25 9.14
C ARG A 631 -59.96 49.87 10.61
N HIS A 632 -60.49 50.61 11.50
CA HIS A 632 -60.54 50.37 12.92
C HIS A 632 -61.94 49.91 13.38
N VAL A 633 -61.91 48.97 14.31
CA VAL A 633 -63.20 48.48 15.01
C VAL A 633 -63.28 49.22 16.33
N VAL A 634 -64.35 49.92 16.54
CA VAL A 634 -64.72 50.56 17.83
C VAL A 634 -65.80 49.75 18.50
N THR A 635 -65.51 49.19 19.67
CA THR A 635 -66.41 48.45 20.48
C THR A 635 -66.75 49.33 21.70
N ASP A 636 -68.02 49.65 21.91
CA ASP A 636 -68.48 50.36 23.08
C ASP A 636 -68.55 49.49 24.37
N ILE A 637 -68.83 50.11 25.51
CA ILE A 637 -68.93 49.41 26.80
C ILE A 637 -69.93 48.27 26.81
N ASN A 638 -70.96 48.34 25.93
CA ASN A 638 -71.98 47.29 25.80
C ASN A 638 -71.67 46.22 24.80
N GLY A 639 -70.46 46.30 24.14
CA GLY A 639 -69.99 45.33 23.15
C GLY A 639 -70.47 45.60 21.72
N THR A 640 -71.06 46.77 21.43
CA THR A 640 -71.45 47.14 20.07
C THR A 640 -70.28 47.55 19.23
N GLU A 641 -70.13 46.96 18.07
CA GLU A 641 -69.02 47.26 17.15
C GLU A 641 -69.46 48.28 16.07
N THR A 642 -68.67 49.26 15.92
CA THR A 642 -68.73 50.23 14.82
C THR A 642 -67.33 50.33 14.13
N TYR A 643 -67.34 50.95 12.96
CA TYR A 643 -66.04 50.99 12.18
C TYR A 643 -65.71 52.47 11.92
N ARG A 644 -64.41 52.76 12.11
CA ARG A 644 -63.78 54.00 11.67
C ARG A 644 -62.74 53.72 10.63
N VAL A 645 -62.69 54.54 9.56
CA VAL A 645 -61.68 54.42 8.53
C VAL A 645 -60.79 55.63 8.58
N TYR A 646 -59.49 55.40 8.67
CA TYR A 646 -58.48 56.46 8.73
C TYR A 646 -57.66 56.42 7.45
N GLU A 647 -57.70 57.47 6.63
CA GLU A 647 -56.96 57.60 5.41
C GLU A 647 -55.55 58.09 5.69
N ILE A 648 -54.56 57.50 5.01
CA ILE A 648 -53.19 57.99 5.08
C ILE A 648 -53.13 59.29 4.25
N LYS A 649 -53.00 60.44 4.87
CA LYS A 649 -52.61 61.64 4.15
C LYS A 649 -51.15 61.48 3.71
N THR A 650 -50.92 61.18 2.43
CA THR A 650 -49.61 61.29 1.81
C THR A 650 -49.30 62.78 1.73
N GLU A 651 -48.43 63.28 2.59
CA GLU A 651 -47.77 64.56 2.33
C GLU A 651 -46.82 64.37 1.15
N ASN A 652 -47.08 65.14 0.08
CA ASN A 652 -46.21 65.22 -1.08
C ASN A 652 -44.88 65.82 -0.74
#